data_c0c89f461805acf08e8db498ba4e4426
#
_entry.id   c0c89f461805acf08e8db498ba4e4426
#
_cell.length_a   1.000
_cell.length_b   1.000
_cell.length_c   1.000
_cell.angle_alpha   90.00
_cell.angle_beta   90.00
_cell.angle_gamma   90.00
#
_symmetry.space_group_name_H-M   'P 1'
#
loop_
_entity.id
_entity.type
_entity.pdbx_description
1 polymer ?
#
loop_
_entity_poly.entity_id
_entity_poly.type
_entity_poly.pdbx_seq_one_letter_code
_entity_poly.pdbx_strand_id
1 'polypeptide(L)'
;MAVNGKKNNKRPKIIKLKINASWKNILLYGFLVLFTTFLFMGFNQQAFEQAKTVPLSRVISDVKQGKISEIVIVDNKLTVREGEETLQSFKEPGSNVYQLFKDAGVSLDKTKVVVRDETGFGSWLVIISNILPIVLMVAFFYFIFRQARGAQENIFSFGRSRAKLFSKDTPRISFSDVAGVDEAKQELTEIVDFLKNPQKYKALGARTPKGVLMVGPSGTGKTLLARATAGEANVPFFSMAGSEFMEMLVGVGASVTGDTPILIRQAGKTKLLSIGEFVDGFYQDNQEGIIPVDGVHTLGFDQGKAGQTISRASFKKVSSVFRHKVDKIYEIRYLGGVVKTTVDHSVFVRRHGRIIPIATKDIKKGDVLVELPLNIRLPYLSGVKQRHKIIAHQFQSEVNLMLDVWDDNKEALERYAFALRQRETMSQYAIAAQIGVSQATVGHWQNNIHIPQLLSKKLVKLDLPDTVAVTPMLMKLFGYYTAEGRGTNNLEFTFGAHETDLHKDVIDSMREIFGIEPVLIKTEDNTLRIKYYSAHLGRFFVKHCGNGSHNKHVPEFIWSLPQEYFIAFLEGYWRGDGYQTKSGKLSMTSVSKQLILELSWLCSMHGMKVGIKHGLQKGGRIIRNKPLPDGEYWNLIIGKTANPFLEETVEFPSQFKRAIVKKIVKKSYDGFVYDLCGVDNEAFFGGEKPVLLHNSRVRDLFDTAKKAQPAIIFIDEVDAIGRQRGFGIMAGHDEREQTLNQILVEMDGFTPTEQLIVMAATNRPDVLDPALIRPGRFDRRVMLDMPDIVGRKAILAIHAKGKPFTKDVDWEKVAKRTVGFSGADLENMLNEAAILTARLGKSA
;
A
#
# COMPACT_ATOMS: atom_id res chain seq x y z
N MET A 1 36.26 9.82 51.82
CA MET A 1 37.67 9.59 51.38
C MET A 1 37.61 9.12 49.92
N ALA A 2 38.32 9.89 49.11
CA ALA A 2 38.81 9.63 47.77
C ALA A 2 37.85 9.18 46.66
N VAL A 3 37.41 10.15 45.90
CA VAL A 3 36.87 10.07 44.56
C VAL A 3 37.97 9.81 43.55
N ASN A 4 37.91 8.75 42.77
CA ASN A 4 38.85 8.53 41.65
C ASN A 4 38.08 8.68 40.32
N GLY A 5 38.21 9.86 39.71
CA GLY A 5 37.71 10.17 38.38
C GLY A 5 38.65 9.63 37.30
N LYS A 6 38.18 8.67 36.50
CA LYS A 6 38.85 8.28 35.24
C LYS A 6 38.36 9.18 34.10
N LYS A 7 39.22 10.09 33.66
CA LYS A 7 39.10 10.83 32.40
C LYS A 7 39.23 9.86 31.22
N ASN A 8 38.14 9.68 30.49
CA ASN A 8 38.11 8.94 29.21
C ASN A 8 38.54 9.87 28.08
N ASN A 9 39.79 9.82 27.67
CA ASN A 9 40.36 10.48 26.50
C ASN A 9 39.93 9.68 25.23
N LYS A 10 38.83 10.03 24.63
CA LYS A 10 38.47 9.53 23.29
C LYS A 10 39.19 10.34 22.22
N ARG A 11 40.28 9.75 21.66
CA ARG A 11 40.90 10.24 20.42
C ARG A 11 39.89 10.25 19.28
N PRO A 12 39.87 11.26 18.39
CA PRO A 12 38.96 11.29 17.25
C PRO A 12 39.28 10.13 16.28
N LYS A 13 38.24 9.37 15.92
CA LYS A 13 38.36 8.32 14.89
C LYS A 13 38.61 9.00 13.55
N ILE A 14 39.81 8.86 13.01
CA ILE A 14 40.11 9.22 11.61
C ILE A 14 39.33 8.25 10.71
N ILE A 15 38.30 8.74 10.03
CA ILE A 15 37.61 7.98 8.99
C ILE A 15 38.54 7.96 7.78
N LYS A 16 39.20 6.84 7.55
CA LYS A 16 39.93 6.59 6.29
C LYS A 16 38.88 6.31 5.20
N LEU A 17 38.59 7.31 4.39
CA LEU A 17 37.85 7.12 3.15
C LEU A 17 38.73 6.28 2.20
N LYS A 18 38.37 5.02 2.00
CA LYS A 18 38.90 4.21 0.89
C LYS A 18 38.23 4.67 -0.40
N ILE A 19 38.89 5.56 -1.11
CA ILE A 19 38.50 5.91 -2.48
C ILE A 19 38.93 4.75 -3.37
N ASN A 20 37.97 3.97 -3.86
CA ASN A 20 38.21 2.98 -4.90
C ASN A 20 38.46 3.74 -6.20
N ALA A 21 39.71 4.03 -6.48
CA ALA A 21 40.15 4.74 -7.68
C ALA A 21 40.12 3.80 -8.88
N SER A 22 38.96 3.51 -9.38
CA SER A 22 38.80 2.99 -10.74
C SER A 22 39.01 4.15 -11.71
N TRP A 23 39.81 3.98 -12.76
CA TRP A 23 40.06 4.96 -13.82
C TRP A 23 38.77 5.64 -14.32
N LYS A 24 37.67 4.90 -14.36
CA LYS A 24 36.33 5.41 -14.73
C LYS A 24 35.77 6.43 -13.73
N ASN A 25 36.03 6.25 -12.45
CA ASN A 25 35.59 7.19 -11.42
C ASN A 25 36.43 8.47 -11.41
N ILE A 26 37.72 8.37 -11.72
CA ILE A 26 38.63 9.54 -11.83
C ILE A 26 38.16 10.42 -13.01
N LEU A 27 37.81 9.82 -14.14
CA LEU A 27 37.27 10.57 -15.29
C LEU A 27 35.92 11.23 -14.96
N LEU A 28 35.04 10.57 -14.20
CA LEU A 28 33.75 11.13 -13.80
C LEU A 28 33.94 12.32 -12.85
N TYR A 29 34.81 12.20 -11.86
CA TYR A 29 35.10 13.29 -10.92
C TYR A 29 35.81 14.45 -11.59
N GLY A 30 36.78 14.17 -12.50
CA GLY A 30 37.44 15.19 -13.32
C GLY A 30 36.44 15.96 -14.17
N PHE A 31 35.51 15.27 -14.82
CA PHE A 31 34.43 15.88 -15.59
C PHE A 31 33.49 16.73 -14.71
N LEU A 32 33.13 16.25 -13.54
CA LEU A 32 32.23 16.97 -12.63
C LEU A 32 32.86 18.26 -12.10
N VAL A 33 34.16 18.24 -11.79
CA VAL A 33 34.91 19.43 -11.39
C VAL A 33 35.00 20.41 -12.55
N LEU A 34 35.31 19.96 -13.76
CA LEU A 34 35.37 20.81 -14.97
C LEU A 34 34.01 21.45 -15.30
N PHE A 35 32.94 20.69 -15.19
CA PHE A 35 31.57 21.15 -15.42
C PHE A 35 31.11 22.16 -14.35
N THR A 36 31.40 21.94 -13.06
CA THR A 36 31.07 22.90 -12.01
C THR A 36 31.88 24.18 -12.10
N THR A 37 33.15 24.07 -12.45
CA THR A 37 34.02 25.26 -12.69
C THR A 37 33.51 26.06 -13.88
N PHE A 38 33.07 25.39 -14.95
CA PHE A 38 32.50 26.04 -16.13
C PHE A 38 31.16 26.72 -15.84
N LEU A 39 30.28 26.08 -15.07
CA LEU A 39 29.02 26.71 -14.61
C LEU A 39 29.30 27.94 -13.74
N PHE A 40 30.30 27.88 -12.87
CA PHE A 40 30.68 29.00 -12.03
C PHE A 40 31.29 30.16 -12.84
N MET A 41 32.08 29.86 -13.87
CA MET A 41 32.59 30.87 -14.81
C MET A 41 31.46 31.51 -15.65
N GLY A 42 30.47 30.72 -16.09
CA GLY A 42 29.33 31.22 -16.84
C GLY A 42 28.42 32.18 -16.02
N PHE A 43 28.26 31.87 -14.73
CA PHE A 43 27.51 32.76 -13.83
C PHE A 43 28.24 34.05 -13.48
N ASN A 44 29.57 34.05 -13.52
CA ASN A 44 30.37 35.21 -13.16
C ASN A 44 30.60 36.20 -14.36
N GLN A 45 30.30 35.80 -15.59
CA GLN A 45 30.39 36.71 -16.76
C GLN A 45 29.32 37.79 -16.81
N GLN A 46 28.28 37.74 -15.99
CA GLN A 46 27.28 38.80 -15.84
C GLN A 46 27.69 39.96 -14.91
N ALA A 47 28.85 39.90 -14.31
CA ALA A 47 29.40 40.93 -13.42
C ALA A 47 30.39 41.90 -14.11
N PHE A 48 30.60 41.82 -15.43
CA PHE A 48 31.39 42.79 -16.16
C PHE A 48 30.51 44.00 -16.54
N GLU A 49 30.78 45.14 -15.90
CA GLU A 49 30.36 46.47 -16.11
C GLU A 49 29.33 46.72 -17.24
N GLN A 50 28.09 46.92 -16.86
CA GLN A 50 27.08 47.48 -17.76
C GLN A 50 27.48 48.94 -18.06
N ALA A 51 28.19 49.15 -19.19
CA ALA A 51 28.45 50.50 -19.70
C ALA A 51 27.11 51.21 -19.88
N LYS A 52 26.96 52.35 -19.26
CA LYS A 52 25.72 53.14 -19.22
C LYS A 52 25.29 53.57 -20.62
N THR A 53 24.13 53.07 -21.09
CA THR A 53 23.62 53.40 -22.41
C THR A 53 23.07 54.83 -22.41
N VAL A 54 23.55 55.66 -23.31
CA VAL A 54 23.13 57.06 -23.47
C VAL A 54 22.62 57.34 -24.89
N PRO A 55 21.67 58.27 -25.03
CA PRO A 55 21.19 58.67 -26.36
C PRO A 55 22.32 59.29 -27.24
N LEU A 56 22.27 59.06 -28.55
CA LEU A 56 23.25 59.57 -29.49
C LEU A 56 23.35 61.12 -29.47
N SER A 57 22.24 61.79 -29.23
CA SER A 57 22.18 63.24 -29.04
C SER A 57 23.05 63.78 -27.90
N ARG A 58 23.15 62.99 -26.81
CA ARG A 58 24.04 63.34 -25.70
C ARG A 58 25.50 63.15 -26.11
N VAL A 59 25.83 62.06 -26.75
CA VAL A 59 27.19 61.83 -27.28
C VAL A 59 27.63 62.96 -28.20
N ILE A 60 26.75 63.44 -29.11
CA ILE A 60 27.02 64.59 -29.97
C ILE A 60 27.27 65.89 -29.19
N SER A 61 26.49 66.11 -28.11
CA SER A 61 26.68 67.28 -27.24
C SER A 61 28.00 67.21 -26.47
N ASP A 62 28.35 66.06 -25.93
CA ASP A 62 29.56 65.85 -25.14
C ASP A 62 30.85 65.85 -26.05
N VAL A 63 30.79 65.44 -27.29
CA VAL A 63 31.83 65.68 -28.28
C VAL A 63 32.00 67.19 -28.61
N LYS A 64 30.90 67.98 -28.75
CA LYS A 64 30.92 69.42 -28.98
C LYS A 64 31.53 70.18 -27.84
N GLN A 65 31.35 69.70 -26.58
CA GLN A 65 31.93 70.22 -25.36
C GLN A 65 33.40 69.76 -25.15
N GLY A 66 33.94 68.90 -25.97
CA GLY A 66 35.34 68.38 -25.86
C GLY A 66 35.55 67.42 -24.69
N LYS A 67 34.52 66.80 -24.17
CA LYS A 67 34.59 65.89 -23.01
C LYS A 67 34.98 64.48 -23.45
N ILE A 68 34.84 64.11 -24.70
CA ILE A 68 35.06 62.77 -25.23
C ILE A 68 36.45 62.69 -25.82
N SER A 69 37.25 61.76 -25.30
CA SER A 69 38.64 61.54 -25.77
C SER A 69 38.74 60.51 -26.91
N GLU A 70 37.89 59.48 -26.88
CA GLU A 70 37.92 58.39 -27.84
C GLU A 70 36.52 57.87 -28.17
N ILE A 71 36.25 57.56 -29.44
CA ILE A 71 35.03 56.93 -29.93
C ILE A 71 35.44 55.65 -30.68
N VAL A 72 35.01 54.50 -30.16
CA VAL A 72 35.21 53.22 -30.80
C VAL A 72 33.92 52.76 -31.46
N ILE A 73 33.96 52.51 -32.76
CA ILE A 73 32.79 52.09 -33.53
C ILE A 73 32.95 50.62 -33.88
N VAL A 74 31.95 49.81 -33.46
CA VAL A 74 31.84 48.42 -33.80
C VAL A 74 30.43 48.17 -34.35
N ASP A 75 30.30 47.93 -35.62
CA ASP A 75 29.01 47.88 -36.34
C ASP A 75 28.11 49.12 -36.08
N ASN A 76 27.00 48.90 -35.39
CA ASN A 76 26.05 49.93 -35.04
C ASN A 76 26.22 50.48 -33.61
N LYS A 77 27.23 50.05 -32.89
CA LYS A 77 27.50 50.39 -31.50
C LYS A 77 28.68 51.35 -31.42
N LEU A 78 28.42 52.48 -30.74
CA LEU A 78 29.45 53.47 -30.45
C LEU A 78 29.79 53.32 -28.93
N THR A 79 31.02 53.04 -28.65
CA THR A 79 31.57 53.05 -27.31
C THR A 79 32.41 54.31 -27.18
N VAL A 80 32.01 55.16 -26.22
CA VAL A 80 32.54 56.51 -26.07
C VAL A 80 33.21 56.63 -24.67
N ARG A 81 34.38 57.19 -24.63
CA ARG A 81 35.13 57.37 -23.39
C ARG A 81 35.12 58.82 -22.94
N GLU A 82 34.45 59.06 -21.81
CA GLU A 82 34.41 60.36 -21.15
C GLU A 82 35.24 60.26 -19.83
N GLY A 83 36.53 60.63 -19.89
CA GLY A 83 37.47 60.45 -18.79
C GLY A 83 37.68 58.97 -18.42
N GLU A 84 37.31 58.54 -17.21
CA GLU A 84 37.35 57.15 -16.75
C GLU A 84 36.04 56.39 -17.01
N GLU A 85 34.94 57.05 -17.35
CA GLU A 85 33.67 56.42 -17.65
C GLU A 85 33.52 55.97 -19.08
N THR A 86 32.99 54.79 -19.31
CA THR A 86 32.69 54.23 -20.63
C THR A 86 31.19 54.28 -20.87
N LEU A 87 30.77 55.03 -21.86
CA LEU A 87 29.36 55.20 -22.26
C LEU A 87 29.12 54.42 -23.56
N GLN A 88 27.93 53.89 -23.75
CA GLN A 88 27.53 53.24 -24.99
C GLN A 88 26.37 53.98 -25.64
N SER A 89 26.40 54.10 -26.98
CA SER A 89 25.31 54.63 -27.78
C SER A 89 25.17 53.79 -29.07
N PHE A 90 24.03 53.92 -29.71
CA PHE A 90 23.78 53.17 -30.98
C PHE A 90 23.49 54.19 -32.09
N LYS A 91 24.02 53.85 -33.29
CA LYS A 91 23.65 54.57 -34.50
C LYS A 91 22.73 53.74 -35.36
N GLU A 92 22.01 54.34 -36.29
CA GLU A 92 21.24 53.64 -37.29
C GLU A 92 22.11 52.76 -38.19
N PRO A 93 21.65 51.59 -38.60
CA PRO A 93 22.40 50.74 -39.56
C PRO A 93 22.67 51.47 -40.85
N GLY A 94 23.95 51.46 -41.32
CA GLY A 94 24.34 52.08 -42.54
C GLY A 94 24.65 53.58 -42.45
N SER A 95 24.40 54.28 -41.35
CA SER A 95 24.77 55.69 -41.20
C SER A 95 26.27 55.87 -40.99
N ASN A 96 26.84 56.86 -41.69
CA ASN A 96 28.25 57.25 -41.60
C ASN A 96 28.41 58.20 -40.37
N VAL A 97 29.18 57.75 -39.38
CA VAL A 97 29.37 58.49 -38.11
C VAL A 97 30.02 59.87 -38.41
N TYR A 98 30.99 59.98 -39.30
CA TYR A 98 31.61 61.23 -39.71
C TYR A 98 30.59 62.22 -40.27
N GLN A 99 29.63 61.75 -41.05
CA GLN A 99 28.60 62.60 -41.67
C GLN A 99 27.58 63.03 -40.64
N LEU A 100 27.19 62.17 -39.75
CA LEU A 100 26.29 62.49 -38.62
C LEU A 100 26.85 63.59 -37.69
N PHE A 101 28.15 63.53 -37.38
CA PHE A 101 28.75 64.60 -36.56
C PHE A 101 28.99 65.85 -37.37
N LYS A 102 29.30 65.83 -38.65
CA LYS A 102 29.42 66.95 -39.55
C LYS A 102 28.09 67.66 -39.73
N ASP A 103 27.00 66.96 -39.91
CA ASP A 103 25.65 67.48 -40.07
C ASP A 103 25.17 68.10 -38.74
N ALA A 104 25.65 67.60 -37.62
CA ALA A 104 25.39 68.18 -36.27
C ALA A 104 26.31 69.39 -35.89
N GLY A 105 27.17 69.80 -36.87
CA GLY A 105 28.08 70.94 -36.70
C GLY A 105 29.22 70.67 -35.71
N VAL A 106 29.70 69.46 -35.59
CA VAL A 106 30.76 69.06 -34.64
C VAL A 106 31.96 68.56 -35.45
N SER A 107 33.15 69.21 -35.22
CA SER A 107 34.40 68.79 -35.80
C SER A 107 35.02 67.67 -34.89
N LEU A 108 35.45 66.61 -35.52
CA LEU A 108 36.08 65.42 -34.85
C LEU A 108 37.61 65.53 -34.77
N ASP A 109 38.22 66.70 -35.09
CA ASP A 109 39.66 66.86 -35.16
C ASP A 109 40.42 66.64 -33.87
N LYS A 110 39.71 66.75 -32.71
CA LYS A 110 40.26 66.57 -31.37
C LYS A 110 39.86 65.25 -30.71
N THR A 111 39.06 64.39 -31.38
CA THR A 111 38.55 63.14 -30.83
C THR A 111 39.04 61.96 -31.64
N LYS A 112 39.69 61.02 -31.03
CA LYS A 112 40.21 59.82 -31.69
C LYS A 112 39.05 58.88 -32.04
N VAL A 113 38.80 58.67 -33.38
CA VAL A 113 37.77 57.74 -33.85
C VAL A 113 38.45 56.46 -34.33
N VAL A 114 38.07 55.29 -33.72
CA VAL A 114 38.62 53.97 -34.05
C VAL A 114 37.47 53.09 -34.53
N VAL A 115 37.57 52.60 -35.78
CA VAL A 115 36.63 51.60 -36.30
C VAL A 115 37.26 50.21 -36.12
N ARG A 116 36.55 49.30 -35.45
CA ARG A 116 36.99 47.89 -35.32
C ARG A 116 36.00 46.99 -36.04
N ASP A 117 36.51 46.03 -36.78
CA ASP A 117 35.73 44.99 -37.44
C ASP A 117 35.82 43.73 -36.61
N GLU A 118 34.68 43.13 -36.22
CA GLU A 118 34.62 41.92 -35.42
C GLU A 118 34.72 40.62 -36.25
N THR A 119 35.05 40.64 -37.49
CA THR A 119 35.26 39.44 -38.32
C THR A 119 36.60 38.79 -38.03
N GLY A 120 36.75 38.28 -36.82
CA GLY A 120 37.96 37.59 -36.39
C GLY A 120 37.67 36.40 -35.49
N PHE A 121 38.72 35.68 -35.09
CA PHE A 121 38.74 34.48 -34.26
C PHE A 121 37.88 34.54 -32.97
N GLY A 122 37.58 35.79 -32.52
CA GLY A 122 36.71 36.04 -31.34
C GLY A 122 35.27 35.62 -31.55
N SER A 123 34.69 35.76 -32.73
CA SER A 123 33.30 35.37 -33.01
C SER A 123 33.10 33.86 -32.95
N TRP A 124 34.11 33.08 -33.37
CA TRP A 124 34.08 31.63 -33.22
C TRP A 124 34.18 31.18 -31.79
N LEU A 125 34.90 31.88 -30.92
CA LEU A 125 34.96 31.60 -29.47
C LEU A 125 33.63 31.81 -28.80
N VAL A 126 32.87 32.81 -29.19
CA VAL A 126 31.51 33.08 -28.65
C VAL A 126 30.53 31.98 -29.06
N ILE A 127 30.61 31.52 -30.35
CA ILE A 127 29.78 30.44 -30.85
C ILE A 127 30.13 29.13 -30.11
N ILE A 128 31.42 28.83 -29.98
CA ILE A 128 31.92 27.64 -29.26
C ILE A 128 31.50 27.70 -27.80
N SER A 129 31.60 28.82 -27.12
CA SER A 129 31.21 28.97 -25.68
C SER A 129 29.72 28.78 -25.46
N ASN A 130 28.85 29.06 -26.43
CA ASN A 130 27.41 28.85 -26.35
C ASN A 130 26.99 27.41 -26.71
N ILE A 131 27.71 26.76 -27.64
CA ILE A 131 27.38 25.40 -28.09
C ILE A 131 28.01 24.33 -27.14
N LEU A 132 29.20 24.59 -26.63
CA LEU A 132 29.96 23.64 -25.79
C LEU A 132 29.17 23.14 -24.54
N PRO A 133 28.43 23.97 -23.78
CA PRO A 133 27.61 23.49 -22.69
C PRO A 133 26.51 22.51 -23.12
N ILE A 134 25.90 22.77 -24.28
CA ILE A 134 24.85 21.89 -24.83
C ILE A 134 25.43 20.54 -25.21
N VAL A 135 26.58 20.53 -25.88
CA VAL A 135 27.29 19.30 -26.26
C VAL A 135 27.72 18.51 -24.99
N LEU A 136 28.26 19.19 -24.00
CA LEU A 136 28.64 18.59 -22.72
C LEU A 136 27.43 18.05 -21.95
N MET A 137 26.31 18.74 -21.99
CA MET A 137 25.07 18.29 -21.38
C MET A 137 24.53 17.04 -22.08
N VAL A 138 24.51 16.99 -23.39
CA VAL A 138 24.12 15.80 -24.17
C VAL A 138 25.07 14.62 -23.90
N ALA A 139 26.37 14.87 -23.87
CA ALA A 139 27.36 13.85 -23.53
C ALA A 139 27.21 13.32 -22.12
N PHE A 140 26.90 14.20 -21.18
CA PHE A 140 26.63 13.85 -19.78
C PHE A 140 25.37 12.96 -19.64
N PHE A 141 24.26 13.35 -20.27
CA PHE A 141 23.05 12.51 -20.29
C PHE A 141 23.26 11.19 -21.03
N TYR A 142 23.97 11.20 -22.12
CA TYR A 142 24.34 9.96 -22.82
C TYR A 142 25.16 9.02 -21.92
N PHE A 143 26.11 9.56 -21.16
CA PHE A 143 26.92 8.78 -20.23
C PHE A 143 26.09 8.24 -19.05
N ILE A 144 25.19 9.06 -18.47
CA ILE A 144 24.24 8.64 -17.44
C ILE A 144 23.31 7.54 -17.99
N PHE A 145 22.72 7.72 -19.16
CA PHE A 145 21.87 6.71 -19.77
C PHE A 145 22.62 5.42 -20.09
N ARG A 146 23.87 5.52 -20.50
CA ARG A 146 24.72 4.35 -20.72
C ARG A 146 25.07 3.63 -19.43
N GLN A 147 25.34 4.38 -18.36
CA GLN A 147 25.61 3.81 -17.03
C GLN A 147 24.33 3.26 -16.39
N ALA A 148 23.19 3.90 -16.59
CA ALA A 148 21.89 3.44 -16.14
C ALA A 148 21.45 2.13 -16.83
N ARG A 149 21.83 1.88 -18.07
CA ARG A 149 21.56 0.59 -18.75
C ARG A 149 22.29 -0.58 -18.10
N GLY A 150 23.48 -0.39 -17.54
CA GLY A 150 24.20 -1.42 -16.79
C GLY A 150 23.66 -1.65 -15.36
N ALA A 151 22.99 -0.65 -14.78
CA ALA A 151 22.34 -0.75 -13.46
C ALA A 151 20.90 -1.28 -13.51
N GLN A 152 20.29 -1.29 -14.70
CA GLN A 152 18.89 -1.66 -14.90
C GLN A 152 18.62 -3.16 -14.73
N GLU A 153 19.60 -4.02 -14.86
CA GLU A 153 19.45 -5.46 -14.62
C GLU A 153 19.39 -5.81 -13.12
N ASN A 154 19.95 -4.99 -12.23
CA ASN A 154 19.93 -5.23 -10.79
C ASN A 154 18.75 -4.58 -10.04
N ILE A 155 17.99 -3.67 -10.66
CA ILE A 155 16.84 -2.99 -10.03
C ILE A 155 15.56 -3.84 -10.13
N PHE A 156 15.51 -4.84 -11.01
CA PHE A 156 14.33 -5.70 -11.18
C PHE A 156 14.28 -6.91 -10.23
N SER A 157 15.26 -7.11 -9.35
CA SER A 157 15.32 -8.27 -8.46
C SER A 157 14.72 -8.05 -7.06
N PHE A 158 14.33 -6.81 -6.70
CA PHE A 158 13.76 -6.50 -5.39
C PHE A 158 12.23 -6.43 -5.45
N GLY A 159 11.58 -7.52 -5.21
CA GLY A 159 10.11 -7.67 -5.17
C GLY A 159 9.67 -9.10 -5.41
N ARG A 160 10.61 -10.01 -5.40
CA ARG A 160 10.35 -11.45 -5.53
C ARG A 160 10.36 -12.09 -4.14
N SER A 161 9.48 -13.06 -3.95
CA SER A 161 9.45 -13.93 -2.77
C SER A 161 10.89 -14.33 -2.36
N ARG A 162 11.13 -14.68 -1.11
CA ARG A 162 12.41 -15.21 -0.63
C ARG A 162 12.87 -16.48 -1.37
N ALA A 163 12.10 -16.98 -2.32
CA ALA A 163 12.55 -18.01 -3.24
C ALA A 163 13.84 -17.54 -3.91
N LYS A 164 14.94 -18.23 -3.60
CA LYS A 164 16.25 -17.94 -4.18
C LYS A 164 16.17 -18.21 -5.69
N LEU A 165 16.01 -17.15 -6.46
CA LEU A 165 16.15 -17.21 -7.90
C LEU A 165 17.63 -17.31 -8.22
N PHE A 166 18.05 -18.46 -8.68
CA PHE A 166 19.39 -18.57 -9.29
C PHE A 166 19.31 -17.97 -10.71
N SER A 167 19.78 -16.73 -10.85
CA SER A 167 19.80 -16.01 -12.11
C SER A 167 20.88 -16.59 -13.06
N LYS A 168 20.81 -16.21 -14.33
CA LYS A 168 21.75 -16.65 -15.37
C LYS A 168 23.23 -16.38 -15.10
N ASP A 169 23.55 -15.58 -14.07
CA ASP A 169 24.91 -15.12 -13.75
C ASP A 169 25.60 -15.94 -12.64
N THR A 170 24.91 -16.93 -12.02
CA THR A 170 25.55 -17.89 -11.12
C THR A 170 26.18 -19.02 -11.92
N PRO A 171 27.37 -19.56 -11.52
CA PRO A 171 27.97 -20.71 -12.21
C PRO A 171 26.96 -21.85 -12.25
N ARG A 172 26.68 -22.32 -13.47
CA ARG A 172 25.69 -23.39 -13.69
C ARG A 172 26.27 -24.70 -13.23
N ILE A 173 25.56 -25.34 -12.30
CA ILE A 173 25.86 -26.70 -11.88
C ILE A 173 25.21 -27.62 -12.91
N SER A 174 25.97 -28.58 -13.45
CA SER A 174 25.51 -29.59 -14.38
C SER A 174 25.61 -31.00 -13.78
N PHE A 175 25.15 -32.03 -14.47
CA PHE A 175 25.30 -33.41 -13.99
C PHE A 175 26.76 -33.86 -13.88
N SER A 176 27.69 -33.19 -14.59
CA SER A 176 29.13 -33.46 -14.45
C SER A 176 29.71 -33.00 -13.11
N ASP A 177 29.06 -32.06 -12.45
CA ASP A 177 29.47 -31.52 -11.15
C ASP A 177 28.93 -32.37 -9.98
N VAL A 178 28.10 -33.38 -10.27
CA VAL A 178 27.51 -34.28 -9.27
C VAL A 178 28.18 -35.64 -9.41
N ALA A 179 28.85 -36.11 -8.39
CA ALA A 179 29.51 -37.40 -8.39
C ALA A 179 28.58 -38.52 -7.92
N GLY A 180 28.62 -39.70 -8.53
CA GLY A 180 27.75 -40.84 -8.22
C GLY A 180 26.30 -40.62 -8.60
N VAL A 181 25.38 -41.36 -8.02
CA VAL A 181 23.92 -41.31 -8.21
C VAL A 181 23.52 -41.41 -9.69
N ASP A 182 24.16 -42.30 -10.44
CA ASP A 182 24.04 -42.38 -11.91
C ASP A 182 22.63 -42.83 -12.34
N GLU A 183 21.97 -43.71 -11.59
CA GLU A 183 20.58 -44.10 -11.80
C GLU A 183 19.63 -42.88 -11.66
N ALA A 184 19.79 -42.11 -10.59
CA ALA A 184 19.00 -40.91 -10.40
C ALA A 184 19.25 -39.85 -11.50
N LYS A 185 20.48 -39.72 -11.99
CA LYS A 185 20.78 -38.85 -13.13
C LYS A 185 20.11 -39.34 -14.39
N GLN A 186 20.09 -40.63 -14.65
CA GLN A 186 19.44 -41.21 -15.82
C GLN A 186 17.94 -40.95 -15.82
N GLU A 187 17.25 -41.13 -14.69
CA GLU A 187 15.84 -40.81 -14.53
C GLU A 187 15.55 -39.30 -14.74
N LEU A 188 16.42 -38.45 -14.24
CA LEU A 188 16.27 -36.99 -14.37
C LEU A 188 16.65 -36.50 -15.78
N THR A 189 17.40 -37.25 -16.56
CA THR A 189 17.71 -36.91 -17.96
C THR A 189 16.44 -36.91 -18.82
N GLU A 190 15.44 -37.72 -18.53
CA GLU A 190 14.14 -37.64 -19.21
C GLU A 190 13.43 -36.31 -18.93
N ILE A 191 13.52 -35.83 -17.68
CA ILE A 191 12.97 -34.52 -17.28
C ILE A 191 13.67 -33.38 -18.01
N VAL A 192 15.00 -33.48 -18.13
CA VAL A 192 15.81 -32.50 -18.88
C VAL A 192 15.44 -32.51 -20.38
N ASP A 193 15.29 -33.66 -21.00
CA ASP A 193 14.87 -33.77 -22.41
C ASP A 193 13.48 -33.18 -22.62
N PHE A 194 12.56 -33.47 -21.70
CA PHE A 194 11.22 -32.88 -21.75
C PHE A 194 11.25 -31.34 -21.70
N LEU A 195 12.03 -30.74 -20.79
CA LEU A 195 12.15 -29.27 -20.67
C LEU A 195 12.85 -28.64 -21.87
N LYS A 196 13.82 -29.36 -22.49
CA LYS A 196 14.53 -28.92 -23.70
C LYS A 196 13.69 -29.08 -24.98
N ASN A 197 12.97 -30.17 -25.11
CA ASN A 197 12.28 -30.59 -26.32
C ASN A 197 10.77 -30.91 -26.11
N PRO A 198 9.98 -29.99 -25.59
CA PRO A 198 8.58 -30.24 -25.20
C PRO A 198 7.67 -30.62 -26.39
N GLN A 199 7.99 -30.15 -27.59
CA GLN A 199 7.19 -30.42 -28.79
C GLN A 199 7.24 -31.90 -29.21
N LYS A 200 8.37 -32.58 -29.03
CA LYS A 200 8.54 -34.00 -29.30
C LYS A 200 7.52 -34.84 -28.51
N TYR A 201 7.34 -34.53 -27.24
CA TYR A 201 6.42 -35.27 -26.35
C TYR A 201 4.96 -34.91 -26.64
N LYS A 202 4.65 -33.66 -26.94
CA LYS A 202 3.31 -33.21 -27.34
C LYS A 202 2.84 -33.86 -28.64
N ALA A 203 3.72 -34.05 -29.61
CA ALA A 203 3.40 -34.67 -30.90
C ALA A 203 3.01 -36.17 -30.73
N LEU A 204 3.56 -36.82 -29.70
CA LEU A 204 3.25 -38.24 -29.38
C LEU A 204 2.08 -38.39 -28.39
N GLY A 205 1.43 -37.27 -27.98
CA GLY A 205 0.33 -37.29 -27.01
C GLY A 205 0.77 -37.63 -25.57
N ALA A 206 2.09 -37.62 -25.30
CA ALA A 206 2.61 -37.88 -23.95
C ALA A 206 2.26 -36.76 -22.99
N ARG A 207 1.85 -37.12 -21.77
CA ARG A 207 1.58 -36.14 -20.69
C ARG A 207 2.88 -35.82 -19.98
N THR A 208 3.08 -34.54 -19.69
CA THR A 208 4.18 -34.00 -18.88
C THR A 208 4.11 -34.56 -17.46
N PRO A 209 5.19 -35.09 -16.87
CA PRO A 209 5.25 -35.33 -15.44
C PRO A 209 5.16 -33.97 -14.74
N LYS A 210 4.19 -33.86 -13.82
CA LYS A 210 3.97 -32.58 -13.11
C LYS A 210 4.93 -32.44 -11.94
N GLY A 211 5.28 -33.52 -11.29
CA GLY A 211 6.12 -33.52 -10.12
C GLY A 211 7.06 -34.71 -9.95
N VAL A 212 8.22 -34.42 -9.38
CA VAL A 212 9.28 -35.40 -9.06
C VAL A 212 9.57 -35.33 -7.57
N LEU A 213 9.47 -36.48 -6.88
CA LEU A 213 9.83 -36.60 -5.48
C LEU A 213 11.21 -37.29 -5.35
N MET A 214 12.18 -36.51 -4.84
CA MET A 214 13.52 -37.03 -4.54
C MET A 214 13.56 -37.56 -3.10
N VAL A 215 13.86 -38.85 -2.96
CA VAL A 215 13.83 -39.54 -1.67
C VAL A 215 15.23 -40.05 -1.34
N GLY A 216 15.69 -39.86 -0.11
CA GLY A 216 16.95 -40.41 0.35
C GLY A 216 17.44 -39.81 1.65
N PRO A 217 18.45 -40.38 2.29
CA PRO A 217 19.02 -39.86 3.54
C PRO A 217 19.51 -38.42 3.43
N SER A 218 19.65 -37.72 4.55
CA SER A 218 20.22 -36.40 4.56
C SER A 218 21.67 -36.40 4.05
N GLY A 219 22.12 -35.32 3.39
CA GLY A 219 23.51 -35.23 2.89
C GLY A 219 23.80 -36.00 1.60
N THR A 220 22.83 -36.68 0.98
CA THR A 220 23.03 -37.42 -0.29
C THR A 220 23.03 -36.54 -1.54
N GLY A 221 22.85 -35.21 -1.39
CA GLY A 221 22.95 -34.26 -2.50
C GLY A 221 21.64 -34.00 -3.26
N LYS A 222 20.46 -34.25 -2.68
CA LYS A 222 19.13 -34.00 -3.29
C LYS A 222 18.99 -32.61 -3.88
N THR A 223 19.26 -31.58 -3.08
CA THR A 223 19.20 -30.17 -3.50
C THR A 223 20.22 -29.84 -4.59
N LEU A 224 21.42 -30.44 -4.53
CA LEU A 224 22.47 -30.29 -5.54
C LEU A 224 22.04 -30.89 -6.88
N LEU A 225 21.48 -32.11 -6.85
CA LEU A 225 21.01 -32.80 -8.04
C LEU A 225 19.81 -32.09 -8.69
N ALA A 226 18.87 -31.53 -7.90
CA ALA A 226 17.78 -30.72 -8.42
C ALA A 226 18.29 -29.43 -9.13
N ARG A 227 19.31 -28.78 -8.55
CA ARG A 227 19.97 -27.63 -9.20
C ARG A 227 20.72 -28.03 -10.47
N ALA A 228 21.39 -29.21 -10.47
CA ALA A 228 22.05 -29.72 -11.64
C ALA A 228 21.06 -30.05 -12.76
N THR A 229 19.87 -30.57 -12.45
CA THR A 229 18.79 -30.80 -13.40
C THR A 229 18.34 -29.53 -14.08
N ALA A 230 18.17 -28.43 -13.31
CA ALA A 230 17.81 -27.14 -13.85
C ALA A 230 18.93 -26.52 -14.69
N GLY A 231 20.19 -26.67 -14.26
CA GLY A 231 21.36 -26.22 -15.00
C GLY A 231 21.54 -26.97 -16.31
N GLU A 232 21.36 -28.30 -16.30
CA GLU A 232 21.42 -29.16 -17.49
C GLU A 232 20.29 -28.82 -18.48
N ALA A 233 19.06 -28.58 -17.97
CA ALA A 233 17.92 -28.15 -18.78
C ALA A 233 17.99 -26.69 -19.24
N ASN A 234 18.90 -25.89 -18.69
CA ASN A 234 19.04 -24.46 -18.93
C ASN A 234 17.75 -23.65 -18.62
N VAL A 235 17.07 -23.98 -17.53
CA VAL A 235 15.83 -23.34 -17.10
C VAL A 235 16.00 -22.64 -15.75
N PRO A 236 15.16 -21.63 -15.45
CA PRO A 236 15.11 -20.99 -14.13
C PRO A 236 14.80 -21.99 -13.03
N PHE A 237 15.48 -21.85 -11.88
CA PHE A 237 15.36 -22.67 -10.70
C PHE A 237 14.84 -21.83 -9.52
N PHE A 238 13.66 -22.18 -9.03
CA PHE A 238 13.02 -21.55 -7.88
C PHE A 238 13.09 -22.50 -6.70
N SER A 239 13.87 -22.20 -5.68
CA SER A 239 14.07 -23.08 -4.51
C SER A 239 13.50 -22.45 -3.26
N MET A 240 12.83 -23.28 -2.46
CA MET A 240 12.28 -22.92 -1.16
C MET A 240 12.28 -24.12 -0.22
N ALA A 241 12.52 -23.90 1.08
CA ALA A 241 12.37 -24.94 2.09
C ALA A 241 10.91 -25.12 2.50
N GLY A 242 10.50 -26.32 2.87
CA GLY A 242 9.15 -26.59 3.38
C GLY A 242 8.79 -25.77 4.62
N SER A 243 9.75 -25.51 5.49
CA SER A 243 9.58 -24.60 6.62
C SER A 243 9.29 -23.16 6.19
N GLU A 244 9.95 -22.67 5.14
CA GLU A 244 9.70 -21.34 4.58
C GLU A 244 8.29 -21.23 3.97
N PHE A 245 7.76 -22.34 3.42
CA PHE A 245 6.36 -22.40 3.01
C PHE A 245 5.40 -22.22 4.18
N MET A 246 5.70 -22.80 5.33
CA MET A 246 4.89 -22.61 6.54
C MET A 246 4.92 -21.17 7.04
N GLU A 247 6.10 -20.55 7.10
CA GLU A 247 6.23 -19.16 7.48
C GLU A 247 5.49 -18.21 6.53
N MET A 248 5.44 -18.53 5.24
CA MET A 248 4.70 -17.71 4.25
C MET A 248 3.18 -17.86 4.35
N LEU A 249 2.67 -19.02 4.81
CA LEU A 249 1.24 -19.26 4.94
C LEU A 249 0.65 -18.77 6.25
N VAL A 250 1.44 -18.77 7.30
CA VAL A 250 0.98 -18.34 8.63
C VAL A 250 0.72 -16.83 8.68
N GLY A 251 1.00 -16.10 7.58
CA GLY A 251 0.78 -14.65 7.59
C GLY A 251 1.63 -13.92 8.64
N VAL A 252 2.61 -14.60 9.24
CA VAL A 252 3.48 -14.04 10.30
C VAL A 252 4.20 -12.76 9.87
N GLY A 253 4.20 -12.47 8.56
CA GLY A 253 4.74 -11.23 8.01
C GLY A 253 3.70 -10.21 7.52
N ALA A 254 2.49 -10.61 7.17
CA ALA A 254 1.58 -9.81 6.35
C ALA A 254 0.29 -9.41 7.08
N SER A 255 0.36 -8.50 8.05
CA SER A 255 -0.80 -8.09 8.85
C SER A 255 -0.89 -6.58 9.03
N VAL A 256 -2.07 -6.08 9.37
CA VAL A 256 -2.36 -4.68 9.68
C VAL A 256 -2.72 -4.52 11.15
N THR A 257 -2.62 -3.31 11.69
CA THR A 257 -3.02 -3.03 13.07
C THR A 257 -4.53 -3.06 13.24
N GLY A 258 -4.99 -3.40 14.44
CA GLY A 258 -6.40 -3.58 14.78
C GLY A 258 -7.29 -2.36 14.50
N ASP A 259 -6.73 -1.16 14.51
CA ASP A 259 -7.45 0.08 14.19
C ASP A 259 -7.63 0.35 12.68
N THR A 260 -7.24 -0.58 11.81
CA THR A 260 -7.39 -0.46 10.36
C THR A 260 -8.85 -0.67 9.95
N PRO A 261 -9.51 0.33 9.35
CA PRO A 261 -10.88 0.18 8.86
C PRO A 261 -10.96 -0.79 7.67
N ILE A 262 -11.95 -1.67 7.70
CA ILE A 262 -12.29 -2.62 6.63
C ILE A 262 -13.80 -2.66 6.43
N LEU A 263 -14.24 -2.92 5.21
CA LEU A 263 -15.66 -3.05 4.89
C LEU A 263 -16.04 -4.53 4.85
N ILE A 264 -16.88 -4.94 5.79
CA ILE A 264 -17.32 -6.33 5.94
C ILE A 264 -18.80 -6.44 5.58
N ARG A 265 -19.13 -7.51 4.85
CA ARG A 265 -20.51 -7.93 4.59
C ARG A 265 -20.71 -9.33 5.19
N GLN A 266 -21.67 -9.44 6.10
CA GLN A 266 -22.06 -10.68 6.75
C GLN A 266 -23.59 -10.72 6.93
N ALA A 267 -24.21 -11.86 6.66
CA ALA A 267 -25.67 -12.04 6.76
C ALA A 267 -26.50 -10.93 6.05
N GLY A 268 -26.03 -10.48 4.86
CA GLY A 268 -26.69 -9.43 4.07
C GLY A 268 -26.43 -8.00 4.55
N LYS A 269 -25.85 -7.80 5.73
CA LYS A 269 -25.51 -6.49 6.29
C LYS A 269 -24.08 -6.10 5.95
N THR A 270 -23.90 -4.83 5.60
CA THR A 270 -22.57 -4.28 5.27
C THR A 270 -22.20 -3.21 6.29
N LYS A 271 -21.05 -3.35 6.93
CA LYS A 271 -20.54 -2.43 7.97
C LYS A 271 -19.07 -2.11 7.74
N LEU A 272 -18.70 -0.88 8.06
CA LEU A 272 -17.31 -0.47 8.19
C LEU A 272 -16.89 -0.65 9.65
N LEU A 273 -15.98 -1.57 9.89
CA LEU A 273 -15.47 -1.90 11.23
C LEU A 273 -13.95 -1.79 11.25
N SER A 274 -13.36 -1.65 12.42
CA SER A 274 -11.94 -1.89 12.58
C SER A 274 -11.67 -3.39 12.46
N ILE A 275 -10.56 -3.77 11.80
CA ILE A 275 -10.23 -5.18 11.59
C ILE A 275 -10.08 -5.93 12.92
N GLY A 276 -9.53 -5.26 13.96
CA GLY A 276 -9.41 -5.82 15.30
C GLY A 276 -10.77 -6.13 15.91
N GLU A 277 -11.68 -5.16 15.91
CA GLU A 277 -13.05 -5.35 16.43
C GLU A 277 -13.77 -6.53 15.74
N PHE A 278 -13.63 -6.65 14.42
CA PHE A 278 -14.22 -7.75 13.69
C PHE A 278 -13.58 -9.10 14.00
N VAL A 279 -12.24 -9.16 13.96
CA VAL A 279 -11.50 -10.43 14.12
C VAL A 279 -11.53 -10.91 15.56
N ASP A 280 -11.37 -10.02 16.55
CA ASP A 280 -11.35 -10.39 17.97
C ASP A 280 -12.66 -11.06 18.42
N GLY A 281 -13.78 -10.77 17.74
CA GLY A 281 -15.05 -11.46 17.99
C GLY A 281 -15.03 -12.99 17.79
N PHE A 282 -14.01 -13.52 17.09
CA PHE A 282 -13.85 -14.97 16.87
C PHE A 282 -12.83 -15.63 17.82
N TYR A 283 -12.07 -14.83 18.59
CA TYR A 283 -10.99 -15.33 19.44
C TYR A 283 -11.30 -15.24 20.91
N GLN A 284 -10.74 -16.16 21.68
CA GLN A 284 -10.63 -16.05 23.13
C GLN A 284 -9.40 -15.20 23.50
N ASP A 285 -9.34 -14.72 24.74
CA ASP A 285 -8.22 -13.92 25.24
C ASP A 285 -6.87 -14.59 24.98
N ASN A 286 -5.92 -13.79 24.45
CA ASN A 286 -4.55 -14.22 24.10
C ASN A 286 -4.40 -15.38 23.11
N GLN A 287 -5.47 -15.86 22.51
CA GLN A 287 -5.40 -16.86 21.44
C GLN A 287 -4.81 -16.23 20.17
N GLU A 288 -3.87 -16.90 19.52
CA GLU A 288 -3.28 -16.54 18.23
C GLU A 288 -3.57 -17.63 17.20
N GLY A 289 -3.35 -17.33 15.91
CA GLY A 289 -3.47 -18.30 14.83
C GLY A 289 -4.62 -17.99 13.88
N ILE A 290 -5.05 -18.98 13.11
CA ILE A 290 -6.08 -18.84 12.07
C ILE A 290 -7.40 -19.47 12.56
N ILE A 291 -8.50 -18.75 12.36
CA ILE A 291 -9.85 -19.26 12.62
C ILE A 291 -10.67 -19.19 11.32
N PRO A 292 -11.23 -20.35 10.87
CA PRO A 292 -12.10 -20.37 9.71
C PRO A 292 -13.38 -19.58 9.98
N VAL A 293 -13.85 -18.82 8.96
CA VAL A 293 -15.11 -18.07 9.00
C VAL A 293 -15.93 -18.38 7.75
N ASP A 294 -17.26 -18.36 7.88
CA ASP A 294 -18.15 -18.55 6.74
C ASP A 294 -19.17 -17.43 6.63
N GLY A 295 -19.67 -17.21 5.40
CA GLY A 295 -20.63 -16.14 5.14
C GLY A 295 -20.07 -14.71 5.21
N VAL A 296 -18.76 -14.56 5.38
CA VAL A 296 -18.08 -13.26 5.47
C VAL A 296 -17.52 -12.84 4.11
N HIS A 297 -17.73 -11.58 3.74
CA HIS A 297 -17.17 -10.99 2.53
C HIS A 297 -16.54 -9.63 2.85
N THR A 298 -15.46 -9.30 2.16
CA THR A 298 -14.79 -8.00 2.23
C THR A 298 -14.64 -7.37 0.86
N LEU A 299 -14.37 -6.07 0.81
CA LEU A 299 -14.17 -5.39 -0.47
C LEU A 299 -12.78 -5.70 -1.02
N GLY A 300 -12.72 -6.40 -2.14
CA GLY A 300 -11.52 -6.72 -2.90
C GLY A 300 -11.60 -6.18 -4.33
N PHE A 301 -10.94 -6.85 -5.28
CA PHE A 301 -10.98 -6.45 -6.69
C PHE A 301 -11.14 -7.64 -7.64
N ASP A 302 -11.63 -7.37 -8.86
CA ASP A 302 -11.67 -8.34 -9.95
C ASP A 302 -10.43 -8.19 -10.82
N GLN A 303 -9.75 -9.30 -11.13
CA GLN A 303 -8.69 -9.31 -12.14
C GLN A 303 -9.30 -9.13 -13.53
N GLY A 304 -8.77 -8.20 -14.31
CA GLY A 304 -9.04 -8.11 -15.74
C GLY A 304 -8.46 -9.32 -16.50
N LYS A 305 -8.95 -9.58 -17.71
CA LYS A 305 -8.40 -10.62 -18.60
C LYS A 305 -6.89 -10.48 -18.74
N ALA A 306 -6.19 -11.61 -18.82
CA ALA A 306 -4.73 -11.80 -18.76
C ALA A 306 -3.89 -10.56 -19.12
N GLY A 307 -3.18 -10.01 -18.14
CA GLY A 307 -2.22 -8.91 -18.31
C GLY A 307 -2.80 -7.48 -18.25
N GLN A 308 -4.10 -7.31 -18.04
CA GLN A 308 -4.73 -6.01 -17.94
C GLN A 308 -5.03 -5.58 -16.49
N THR A 309 -5.04 -4.28 -16.30
CA THR A 309 -5.26 -3.52 -15.07
C THR A 309 -6.45 -4.03 -14.24
N ILE A 310 -6.29 -4.05 -12.91
CA ILE A 310 -7.36 -4.14 -11.91
C ILE A 310 -8.54 -3.26 -12.35
N SER A 311 -9.69 -3.87 -12.67
CA SER A 311 -10.77 -3.17 -13.37
C SER A 311 -11.91 -2.72 -12.46
N ARG A 312 -12.27 -3.50 -11.44
CA ARG A 312 -13.42 -3.25 -10.57
C ARG A 312 -13.15 -3.67 -9.13
N ALA A 313 -13.76 -2.97 -8.18
CA ALA A 313 -13.88 -3.44 -6.81
C ALA A 313 -15.17 -4.28 -6.68
N SER A 314 -15.08 -5.38 -5.95
CA SER A 314 -16.19 -6.27 -5.68
C SER A 314 -16.05 -6.93 -4.31
N PHE A 315 -17.15 -7.40 -3.74
CA PHE A 315 -17.10 -8.17 -2.50
C PHE A 315 -16.57 -9.57 -2.77
N LYS A 316 -15.58 -9.98 -1.98
CA LYS A 316 -14.88 -11.26 -2.05
C LYS A 316 -15.10 -12.04 -0.77
N LYS A 317 -15.28 -13.35 -0.89
CA LYS A 317 -15.43 -14.24 0.27
C LYS A 317 -14.13 -14.23 1.08
N VAL A 318 -14.26 -14.17 2.40
CA VAL A 318 -13.18 -14.38 3.36
C VAL A 318 -13.32 -15.80 3.89
N SER A 319 -12.25 -16.60 3.85
CA SER A 319 -12.29 -18.00 4.29
C SER A 319 -11.88 -18.15 5.75
N SER A 320 -11.00 -17.29 6.24
CA SER A 320 -10.53 -17.32 7.63
C SER A 320 -10.01 -15.95 8.06
N VAL A 321 -9.91 -15.76 9.36
CA VAL A 321 -9.31 -14.59 10.00
C VAL A 321 -8.06 -15.01 10.76
N PHE A 322 -7.11 -14.09 10.88
CA PHE A 322 -5.83 -14.34 11.53
C PHE A 322 -5.42 -13.19 12.45
N ARG A 323 -4.87 -13.51 13.63
CA ARG A 323 -4.22 -12.52 14.49
C ARG A 323 -2.98 -13.10 15.17
N HIS A 324 -1.97 -12.24 15.38
CA HIS A 324 -0.75 -12.55 16.11
C HIS A 324 -0.13 -11.31 16.72
N LYS A 325 0.77 -11.47 17.68
CA LYS A 325 1.49 -10.35 18.32
C LYS A 325 2.75 -9.97 17.56
N VAL A 326 3.05 -8.68 17.52
CA VAL A 326 4.29 -8.14 16.94
C VAL A 326 4.89 -7.03 17.80
N ASP A 327 6.22 -6.85 17.71
CA ASP A 327 6.98 -5.82 18.42
C ASP A 327 7.18 -4.52 17.63
N LYS A 328 6.93 -4.54 16.33
CA LYS A 328 7.20 -3.42 15.41
C LYS A 328 6.18 -3.35 14.29
N ILE A 329 5.80 -2.12 13.94
CA ILE A 329 4.93 -1.80 12.80
C ILE A 329 5.52 -0.66 11.98
N TYR A 330 5.01 -0.51 10.76
CA TYR A 330 5.26 0.61 9.87
C TYR A 330 3.98 1.41 9.68
N GLU A 331 4.05 2.70 9.96
CA GLU A 331 2.98 3.66 9.68
C GLU A 331 3.27 4.32 8.34
N ILE A 332 2.43 4.03 7.35
CA ILE A 332 2.50 4.60 6.01
C ILE A 332 1.50 5.76 5.95
N ARG A 333 2.01 6.98 5.94
CA ARG A 333 1.22 8.19 5.73
C ARG A 333 1.19 8.54 4.25
N TYR A 334 0.03 8.52 3.66
CA TYR A 334 -0.20 8.86 2.26
C TYR A 334 -1.16 10.04 2.12
N LEU A 335 -1.34 10.55 0.90
CA LEU A 335 -2.23 11.67 0.67
C LEU A 335 -3.69 11.25 0.89
N GLY A 336 -4.27 11.69 1.99
CA GLY A 336 -5.66 11.46 2.35
C GLY A 336 -5.89 10.42 3.46
N GLY A 337 -4.84 9.78 4.00
CA GLY A 337 -5.02 8.83 5.10
C GLY A 337 -3.74 8.19 5.60
N VAL A 338 -3.90 7.25 6.51
CA VAL A 338 -2.84 6.45 7.13
C VAL A 338 -3.23 4.97 7.08
N VAL A 339 -2.23 4.11 6.90
CA VAL A 339 -2.36 2.66 7.13
C VAL A 339 -1.14 2.17 7.89
N LYS A 340 -1.36 1.24 8.82
CA LYS A 340 -0.32 0.68 9.67
C LYS A 340 -0.21 -0.81 9.41
N THR A 341 0.98 -1.28 9.08
CA THR A 341 1.22 -2.65 8.62
C THR A 341 2.45 -3.23 9.29
N THR A 342 2.59 -4.55 9.27
CA THR A 342 3.84 -5.23 9.60
C THR A 342 4.89 -5.00 8.51
N VAL A 343 6.14 -5.40 8.79
CA VAL A 343 7.31 -5.16 7.91
C VAL A 343 7.18 -5.83 6.55
N ASP A 344 6.64 -7.03 6.52
CA ASP A 344 6.56 -7.88 5.33
C ASP A 344 5.19 -7.81 4.64
N HIS A 345 4.24 -7.07 5.22
CA HIS A 345 2.95 -6.82 4.57
C HIS A 345 3.14 -6.09 3.24
N SER A 346 2.51 -6.59 2.20
CA SER A 346 2.58 -5.97 0.87
C SER A 346 1.42 -5.01 0.64
N VAL A 347 1.72 -3.86 0.04
CA VAL A 347 0.73 -2.86 -0.36
C VAL A 347 0.83 -2.67 -1.86
N PHE A 348 -0.30 -2.57 -2.55
CA PHE A 348 -0.30 -2.35 -3.99
C PHE A 348 0.09 -0.92 -4.34
N VAL A 349 1.09 -0.81 -5.22
CA VAL A 349 1.65 0.46 -5.68
C VAL A 349 1.58 0.54 -7.21
N ARG A 350 1.32 1.74 -7.72
CA ARG A 350 1.41 2.04 -9.16
C ARG A 350 2.81 2.51 -9.50
N ARG A 351 3.56 1.69 -10.23
CA ARG A 351 4.86 2.06 -10.80
C ARG A 351 4.86 1.82 -12.31
N HIS A 352 5.32 2.78 -13.10
CA HIS A 352 5.42 2.68 -14.57
C HIS A 352 4.12 2.18 -15.25
N GLY A 353 2.97 2.67 -14.77
CA GLY A 353 1.66 2.29 -15.31
C GLY A 353 1.15 0.90 -14.88
N ARG A 354 1.94 0.11 -14.15
CA ARG A 354 1.56 -1.21 -13.63
C ARG A 354 1.20 -1.14 -12.15
N ILE A 355 0.32 -2.02 -11.73
CA ILE A 355 -0.03 -2.23 -10.32
C ILE A 355 0.73 -3.46 -9.85
N ILE A 356 1.56 -3.28 -8.83
CA ILE A 356 2.40 -4.32 -8.25
C ILE A 356 2.31 -4.30 -6.73
N PRO A 357 2.28 -5.46 -6.06
CA PRO A 357 2.43 -5.53 -4.62
C PRO A 357 3.89 -5.25 -4.24
N ILE A 358 4.10 -4.44 -3.21
CA ILE A 358 5.43 -4.10 -2.68
C ILE A 358 5.39 -4.26 -1.17
N ALA A 359 6.37 -4.97 -0.61
CA ALA A 359 6.50 -5.10 0.84
C ALA A 359 6.69 -3.73 1.49
N THR A 360 6.07 -3.53 2.65
CA THR A 360 6.06 -2.23 3.36
C THR A 360 7.47 -1.69 3.59
N LYS A 361 8.44 -2.55 3.88
CA LYS A 361 9.86 -2.15 4.04
C LYS A 361 10.48 -1.53 2.77
N ASP A 362 9.96 -1.87 1.59
CA ASP A 362 10.49 -1.46 0.30
C ASP A 362 9.70 -0.29 -0.33
N ILE A 363 8.65 0.17 0.35
CA ILE A 363 7.88 1.35 -0.06
C ILE A 363 8.72 2.60 0.16
N LYS A 364 8.68 3.53 -0.80
CA LYS A 364 9.43 4.78 -0.76
C LYS A 364 8.49 5.99 -0.73
N LYS A 365 8.98 7.09 -0.17
CA LYS A 365 8.31 8.39 -0.31
C LYS A 365 8.15 8.73 -1.80
N GLY A 366 6.93 9.09 -2.20
CA GLY A 366 6.58 9.35 -3.59
C GLY A 366 5.90 8.19 -4.32
N ASP A 367 5.95 6.98 -3.78
CA ASP A 367 5.16 5.86 -4.32
C ASP A 367 3.66 6.19 -4.28
N VAL A 368 2.92 5.65 -5.24
CA VAL A 368 1.48 5.88 -5.38
C VAL A 368 0.74 4.60 -5.04
N LEU A 369 0.04 4.60 -3.90
CA LEU A 369 -0.79 3.47 -3.48
C LEU A 369 -2.02 3.34 -4.39
N VAL A 370 -2.53 2.11 -4.50
CA VAL A 370 -3.75 1.84 -5.24
C VAL A 370 -4.95 2.11 -4.34
N GLU A 371 -5.76 3.09 -4.72
CA GLU A 371 -6.94 3.56 -3.98
C GLU A 371 -8.23 3.32 -4.77
N LEU A 372 -9.37 3.34 -4.11
CA LEU A 372 -10.67 3.50 -4.76
C LEU A 372 -10.86 4.97 -5.23
N PRO A 373 -11.49 5.20 -6.40
CA PRO A 373 -11.89 4.23 -7.42
C PRO A 373 -10.68 3.68 -8.17
N LEU A 374 -10.73 2.41 -8.55
CA LEU A 374 -9.64 1.75 -9.27
C LEU A 374 -9.44 2.33 -10.68
N ASN A 375 -10.49 2.78 -11.34
CA ASN A 375 -10.51 3.33 -12.68
C ASN A 375 -10.57 4.86 -12.66
N ILE A 376 -9.47 5.50 -13.06
CA ILE A 376 -9.35 6.97 -13.09
C ILE A 376 -9.88 7.55 -14.41
N ARG A 377 -10.17 6.73 -15.42
CA ARG A 377 -10.65 7.14 -16.74
C ARG A 377 -12.16 7.25 -16.85
N LEU A 378 -12.89 7.43 -15.78
CA LEU A 378 -14.30 7.73 -15.90
C LEU A 378 -14.43 9.19 -16.32
N PRO A 379 -14.98 9.45 -17.51
CA PRO A 379 -15.40 10.80 -17.82
C PRO A 379 -16.48 11.18 -16.82
N TYR A 380 -16.22 12.19 -16.06
CA TYR A 380 -17.17 12.80 -15.13
C TYR A 380 -18.36 13.45 -15.85
N LEU A 381 -18.41 13.29 -17.15
CA LEU A 381 -19.20 14.13 -18.04
C LEU A 381 -20.52 13.54 -18.53
N SER A 382 -20.93 12.39 -18.10
CA SER A 382 -22.23 11.87 -18.52
C SER A 382 -22.98 11.29 -17.36
N GLY A 383 -23.85 12.10 -16.80
CA GLY A 383 -24.97 11.73 -15.97
C GLY A 383 -24.75 10.69 -14.87
N VAL A 384 -25.44 10.83 -13.78
CA VAL A 384 -25.50 9.96 -12.61
C VAL A 384 -25.49 8.44 -12.93
N LYS A 385 -26.02 8.03 -14.08
CA LYS A 385 -26.10 6.62 -14.51
C LYS A 385 -24.76 5.93 -14.79
N GLN A 386 -23.68 6.61 -15.10
CA GLN A 386 -22.37 5.98 -15.39
C GLN A 386 -21.49 5.78 -14.16
N ARG A 387 -21.77 6.44 -13.05
CA ARG A 387 -20.99 6.32 -11.81
C ARG A 387 -21.16 4.96 -11.10
N HIS A 388 -22.26 4.27 -11.37
CA HIS A 388 -22.57 2.96 -10.77
C HIS A 388 -21.68 1.80 -11.25
N LYS A 389 -20.89 2.00 -12.31
CA LYS A 389 -20.05 0.93 -12.89
C LYS A 389 -18.73 0.68 -12.17
N ILE A 390 -18.38 1.45 -11.13
CA ILE A 390 -17.07 1.36 -10.46
C ILE A 390 -17.00 0.18 -9.51
N ILE A 391 -18.14 -0.15 -8.90
CA ILE A 391 -18.26 -1.24 -7.93
C ILE A 391 -19.23 -2.26 -8.53
N ALA A 392 -18.78 -3.49 -8.68
CA ALA A 392 -19.62 -4.61 -9.07
C ALA A 392 -20.51 -5.02 -7.87
N HIS A 393 -21.42 -4.13 -7.53
CA HIS A 393 -22.34 -4.33 -6.43
C HIS A 393 -23.77 -4.09 -6.93
N GLN A 394 -24.66 -4.99 -6.58
CA GLN A 394 -26.09 -4.80 -6.81
C GLN A 394 -26.62 -3.88 -5.70
N PHE A 395 -26.98 -2.68 -6.07
CA PHE A 395 -27.72 -1.79 -5.18
C PHE A 395 -29.19 -2.26 -5.12
N GLN A 396 -29.75 -2.26 -3.92
CA GLN A 396 -31.17 -2.48 -3.74
C GLN A 396 -31.90 -1.24 -4.24
N SER A 397 -32.92 -1.44 -5.08
CA SER A 397 -33.72 -0.34 -5.64
C SER A 397 -34.73 0.22 -4.63
N GLU A 398 -35.17 -0.61 -3.71
CA GLU A 398 -36.17 -0.26 -2.71
C GLU A 398 -35.79 -0.82 -1.36
N VAL A 399 -35.81 0.01 -0.32
CA VAL A 399 -35.63 -0.36 1.07
C VAL A 399 -36.72 0.30 1.88
N ASN A 400 -37.53 -0.51 2.56
CA ASN A 400 -38.51 -0.04 3.51
C ASN A 400 -37.99 -0.31 4.94
N LEU A 401 -37.97 0.71 5.75
CA LEU A 401 -37.63 0.62 7.17
C LEU A 401 -38.90 0.48 7.99
N MET A 402 -38.94 -0.55 8.83
CA MET A 402 -39.97 -0.64 9.84
C MET A 402 -39.72 0.44 10.91
N LEU A 403 -40.70 1.29 11.12
CA LEU A 403 -40.81 2.10 12.32
C LEU A 403 -41.35 1.19 13.40
N ASP A 404 -40.51 0.47 14.06
CA ASP A 404 -40.90 -0.43 15.14
C ASP A 404 -41.43 0.34 16.36
N VAL A 405 -42.60 0.90 16.20
CA VAL A 405 -43.36 1.51 17.30
C VAL A 405 -43.71 0.43 18.33
N TRP A 406 -43.80 -0.82 17.89
CA TRP A 406 -44.25 -1.95 18.72
C TRP A 406 -43.14 -2.87 19.21
N ASP A 407 -42.03 -3.05 18.49
CA ASP A 407 -40.97 -3.99 18.92
C ASP A 407 -40.21 -3.55 20.15
N ASP A 408 -39.90 -2.27 20.28
CA ASP A 408 -39.30 -1.71 21.51
C ASP A 408 -40.23 -1.89 22.72
N ASN A 409 -41.52 -1.98 22.45
CA ASN A 409 -42.53 -2.09 23.45
C ASN A 409 -42.91 -3.56 23.75
N LYS A 410 -42.76 -4.44 22.74
CA LYS A 410 -42.98 -5.86 22.87
C LYS A 410 -42.03 -6.49 23.91
N GLU A 411 -40.76 -6.16 23.80
CA GLU A 411 -39.74 -6.61 24.76
C GLU A 411 -40.04 -6.10 26.19
N ALA A 412 -40.42 -4.84 26.32
CA ALA A 412 -40.80 -4.28 27.63
C ALA A 412 -42.08 -4.93 28.20
N LEU A 413 -43.05 -5.23 27.34
CA LEU A 413 -44.28 -5.94 27.72
C LEU A 413 -44.02 -7.41 28.05
N GLU A 414 -43.16 -8.07 27.31
CA GLU A 414 -42.76 -9.46 27.59
C GLU A 414 -42.00 -9.56 28.92
N ARG A 415 -41.05 -8.62 29.19
CA ARG A 415 -40.37 -8.50 30.48
C ARG A 415 -41.36 -8.26 31.64
N TYR A 416 -42.29 -7.36 31.44
CA TYR A 416 -43.35 -7.09 32.42
C TYR A 416 -44.24 -8.31 32.65
N ALA A 417 -44.74 -8.94 31.61
CA ALA A 417 -45.55 -10.14 31.65
C ALA A 417 -44.80 -11.33 32.28
N PHE A 418 -43.51 -11.46 32.00
CA PHE A 418 -42.64 -12.44 32.66
C PHE A 418 -42.52 -12.17 34.17
N ALA A 419 -42.25 -10.92 34.55
CA ALA A 419 -42.15 -10.54 35.96
C ALA A 419 -43.42 -10.82 36.73
N LEU A 420 -44.58 -10.65 36.14
CA LEU A 420 -45.87 -10.98 36.76
C LEU A 420 -46.11 -12.49 36.82
N ARG A 421 -45.84 -13.24 35.76
CA ARG A 421 -46.04 -14.69 35.69
C ARG A 421 -45.17 -15.46 36.69
N GLN A 422 -43.94 -14.99 36.91
CA GLN A 422 -42.96 -15.64 37.78
C GLN A 422 -43.03 -15.16 39.24
N ARG A 423 -44.05 -14.35 39.63
CA ARG A 423 -44.17 -13.75 40.97
C ARG A 423 -44.15 -14.77 42.08
N GLU A 424 -44.77 -15.94 41.87
CA GLU A 424 -44.90 -16.97 42.88
C GLU A 424 -43.82 -18.05 42.83
N THR A 425 -43.08 -18.13 41.73
CA THR A 425 -42.11 -19.19 41.46
C THR A 425 -40.67 -18.76 41.60
N MET A 426 -40.37 -17.46 41.51
CA MET A 426 -39.01 -16.92 41.54
C MET A 426 -38.89 -15.71 42.44
N SER A 427 -37.70 -15.54 43.04
CA SER A 427 -37.42 -14.32 43.81
C SER A 427 -37.29 -13.10 42.88
N GLN A 428 -37.62 -11.91 43.39
CA GLN A 428 -37.50 -10.66 42.59
C GLN A 428 -36.09 -10.43 42.09
N TYR A 429 -35.06 -10.84 42.82
CA TYR A 429 -33.65 -10.77 42.35
C TYR A 429 -33.39 -11.70 41.19
N ALA A 430 -33.91 -12.93 41.21
CA ALA A 430 -33.72 -13.89 40.12
C ALA A 430 -34.48 -13.42 38.85
N ILE A 431 -35.69 -12.88 39.00
CA ILE A 431 -36.46 -12.32 37.90
C ILE A 431 -35.70 -11.12 37.31
N ALA A 432 -35.22 -10.21 38.14
CA ALA A 432 -34.50 -9.00 37.72
C ALA A 432 -33.24 -9.34 36.91
N ALA A 433 -32.45 -10.33 37.38
CA ALA A 433 -31.28 -10.81 36.70
C ALA A 433 -31.60 -11.41 35.32
N GLN A 434 -32.68 -12.17 35.22
CA GLN A 434 -33.07 -12.88 33.98
C GLN A 434 -33.61 -11.92 32.90
N ILE A 435 -34.32 -10.86 33.30
CA ILE A 435 -34.90 -9.90 32.32
C ILE A 435 -34.12 -8.60 32.20
N GLY A 436 -32.98 -8.49 32.88
CA GLY A 436 -32.09 -7.33 32.76
C GLY A 436 -32.66 -6.01 33.26
N VAL A 437 -33.43 -6.01 34.34
CA VAL A 437 -33.96 -4.82 35.00
C VAL A 437 -33.55 -4.78 36.48
N SER A 438 -33.76 -3.65 37.15
CA SER A 438 -33.49 -3.57 38.59
C SER A 438 -34.53 -4.37 39.41
N GLN A 439 -34.11 -4.93 40.55
CA GLN A 439 -35.03 -5.61 41.48
C GLN A 439 -36.16 -4.67 41.92
N ALA A 440 -35.88 -3.38 42.16
CA ALA A 440 -36.88 -2.38 42.48
C ALA A 440 -37.96 -2.25 41.38
N THR A 441 -37.55 -2.32 40.09
CA THR A 441 -38.48 -2.30 38.95
C THR A 441 -39.41 -3.50 38.98
N VAL A 442 -38.89 -4.70 39.26
CA VAL A 442 -39.68 -5.92 39.39
C VAL A 442 -40.68 -5.80 40.57
N GLY A 443 -40.20 -5.31 41.74
CA GLY A 443 -41.07 -5.07 42.89
C GLY A 443 -42.18 -4.06 42.60
N HIS A 444 -41.89 -2.97 41.92
CA HIS A 444 -42.91 -2.00 41.50
C HIS A 444 -43.93 -2.59 40.52
N TRP A 445 -43.50 -3.41 39.58
CA TRP A 445 -44.39 -4.10 38.66
C TRP A 445 -45.32 -5.10 39.36
N GLN A 446 -44.76 -5.92 40.24
CA GLN A 446 -45.54 -6.95 40.97
C GLN A 446 -46.51 -6.36 41.97
N ASN A 447 -46.20 -5.18 42.51
CA ASN A 447 -47.06 -4.46 43.45
C ASN A 447 -47.96 -3.42 42.79
N ASN A 448 -47.94 -3.36 41.44
CA ASN A 448 -48.78 -2.46 40.63
C ASN A 448 -48.56 -0.96 40.96
N ILE A 449 -47.34 -0.62 41.51
CA ILE A 449 -46.95 0.75 41.84
C ILE A 449 -46.55 1.49 40.55
N HIS A 450 -45.91 0.80 39.63
CA HIS A 450 -45.49 1.34 38.35
C HIS A 450 -45.74 0.30 37.26
N ILE A 451 -46.45 0.70 36.22
CA ILE A 451 -46.71 -0.15 35.05
C ILE A 451 -46.02 0.46 33.86
N PRO A 452 -45.60 -0.35 32.88
CA PRO A 452 -45.03 0.17 31.63
C PRO A 452 -45.95 1.22 31.03
N GLN A 453 -45.41 2.34 30.56
CA GLN A 453 -46.18 3.50 30.03
C GLN A 453 -47.18 3.11 28.92
N LEU A 454 -46.93 2.04 28.24
CA LEU A 454 -47.82 1.46 27.22
C LEU A 454 -49.16 0.98 27.74
N LEU A 455 -49.20 0.50 28.98
CA LEU A 455 -50.43 0.05 29.63
C LEU A 455 -51.15 1.20 30.33
N SER A 456 -50.51 2.35 30.47
CA SER A 456 -51.17 3.55 30.96
C SER A 456 -51.95 4.23 29.87
N LYS A 457 -53.21 4.50 30.05
CA LYS A 457 -54.17 5.14 29.12
C LYS A 457 -53.75 6.56 28.63
N LYS A 458 -52.56 7.03 28.90
CA LYS A 458 -52.03 8.37 28.57
C LYS A 458 -51.16 8.42 27.33
N LEU A 459 -51.10 7.35 26.52
CA LEU A 459 -50.38 7.42 25.23
C LEU A 459 -51.23 8.22 24.24
N VAL A 460 -50.78 9.43 23.98
CA VAL A 460 -51.24 10.16 22.76
C VAL A 460 -50.73 9.35 21.58
N LYS A 461 -51.64 8.68 20.90
CA LYS A 461 -51.33 7.94 19.66
C LYS A 461 -50.98 8.97 18.61
N LEU A 462 -49.71 9.21 18.39
CA LEU A 462 -49.25 9.90 17.16
C LEU A 462 -49.55 8.93 16.00
N ASP A 463 -50.26 9.40 15.01
CA ASP A 463 -50.47 8.66 13.76
C ASP A 463 -49.17 8.61 12.93
N LEU A 464 -48.20 7.84 13.44
CA LEU A 464 -46.99 7.60 12.71
C LEU A 464 -47.17 6.39 11.78
N PRO A 465 -46.59 6.40 10.58
CA PRO A 465 -46.63 5.25 9.69
C PRO A 465 -45.87 4.06 10.28
N ASP A 466 -46.37 2.85 10.11
CA ASP A 466 -45.72 1.61 10.55
C ASP A 466 -44.42 1.34 9.77
N THR A 467 -44.34 1.76 8.52
CA THR A 467 -43.21 1.62 7.63
C THR A 467 -42.87 2.92 6.93
N VAL A 468 -41.62 3.18 6.73
CA VAL A 468 -41.14 4.36 6.02
C VAL A 468 -40.21 3.91 4.89
N ALA A 469 -40.59 4.31 3.67
CA ALA A 469 -39.73 4.09 2.50
C ALA A 469 -38.45 4.89 2.59
N VAL A 470 -37.34 4.27 2.26
CA VAL A 470 -36.06 4.98 2.17
C VAL A 470 -36.03 5.77 0.87
N THR A 471 -36.16 7.07 0.98
CA THR A 471 -36.09 8.03 -0.12
C THR A 471 -34.87 8.93 0.02
N PRO A 472 -34.47 9.62 -1.05
CA PRO A 472 -33.43 10.65 -0.95
C PRO A 472 -33.75 11.72 0.10
N MET A 473 -35.04 12.09 0.26
CA MET A 473 -35.50 13.04 1.26
C MET A 473 -35.25 12.52 2.70
N LEU A 474 -35.57 11.26 2.99
CA LEU A 474 -35.29 10.63 4.27
C LEU A 474 -33.78 10.58 4.53
N MET A 475 -33.00 10.25 3.51
CA MET A 475 -31.53 10.22 3.61
C MET A 475 -30.96 11.62 3.92
N LYS A 476 -31.49 12.67 3.32
CA LYS A 476 -31.11 14.06 3.62
C LYS A 476 -31.44 14.41 5.07
N LEU A 477 -32.61 13.98 5.55
CA LEU A 477 -33.04 14.16 6.92
C LEU A 477 -32.12 13.41 7.93
N PHE A 478 -31.69 12.18 7.61
CA PHE A 478 -30.64 11.48 8.38
C PHE A 478 -29.31 12.26 8.38
N GLY A 479 -28.98 12.91 7.27
CA GLY A 479 -27.82 13.79 7.19
C GLY A 479 -27.92 14.97 8.17
N TYR A 480 -29.03 15.68 8.19
CA TYR A 480 -29.29 16.77 9.16
C TYR A 480 -29.27 16.27 10.61
N TYR A 481 -29.87 15.09 10.86
CA TYR A 481 -29.81 14.51 12.20
C TYR A 481 -28.38 14.15 12.60
N THR A 482 -27.58 13.65 11.69
CA THR A 482 -26.20 13.30 11.97
C THR A 482 -25.36 14.53 12.29
N ALA A 483 -25.63 15.66 11.65
CA ALA A 483 -25.00 16.96 11.95
C ALA A 483 -25.50 17.52 13.29
N GLU A 484 -26.77 17.86 13.37
CA GLU A 484 -27.35 18.74 14.39
C GLU A 484 -28.48 18.10 15.20
N GLY A 485 -28.71 16.78 15.00
CA GLY A 485 -29.83 16.07 15.61
C GLY A 485 -29.48 15.41 16.94
N ARG A 486 -30.48 15.34 17.82
CA ARG A 486 -30.43 14.59 19.08
C ARG A 486 -31.72 13.78 19.25
N GLY A 487 -31.56 12.50 19.59
CA GLY A 487 -32.67 11.61 19.89
C GLY A 487 -32.55 11.09 21.33
N THR A 488 -33.64 11.16 22.06
CA THR A 488 -33.83 10.57 23.39
C THR A 488 -35.28 10.19 23.52
N ASN A 489 -35.99 10.76 24.49
CA ASN A 489 -37.45 10.71 24.63
C ASN A 489 -38.17 11.61 23.60
N ASN A 490 -37.40 12.37 22.83
CA ASN A 490 -37.89 13.28 21.77
C ASN A 490 -36.86 13.28 20.63
N LEU A 491 -37.28 13.72 19.46
CA LEU A 491 -36.40 14.06 18.36
C LEU A 491 -36.20 15.58 18.32
N GLU A 492 -34.96 16.04 18.26
CA GLU A 492 -34.61 17.46 18.26
C GLU A 492 -33.53 17.76 17.23
N PHE A 493 -33.71 18.81 16.45
CA PHE A 493 -32.70 19.41 15.58
C PHE A 493 -32.41 20.82 16.07
N THR A 494 -31.15 21.23 16.09
CA THR A 494 -30.73 22.54 16.60
C THR A 494 -29.89 23.26 15.57
N PHE A 495 -30.41 24.33 14.98
CA PHE A 495 -29.71 25.14 13.97
C PHE A 495 -29.56 26.60 14.42
N GLY A 496 -28.70 27.39 13.76
CA GLY A 496 -28.66 28.84 13.95
C GLY A 496 -30.00 29.48 13.59
N ALA A 497 -30.45 30.51 14.34
CA ALA A 497 -31.72 31.16 14.09
C ALA A 497 -31.80 31.83 12.72
N HIS A 498 -30.64 32.09 12.07
CA HIS A 498 -30.52 32.69 10.75
C HIS A 498 -30.61 31.65 9.59
N GLU A 499 -30.55 30.38 9.89
CA GLU A 499 -30.52 29.28 8.91
C GLU A 499 -31.95 28.84 8.54
N THR A 500 -32.75 29.79 8.12
CA THR A 500 -34.20 29.62 7.82
C THR A 500 -34.49 28.56 6.77
N ASP A 501 -33.60 28.41 5.78
CA ASP A 501 -33.72 27.40 4.71
C ASP A 501 -33.58 25.98 5.26
N LEU A 502 -32.68 25.78 6.24
CA LEU A 502 -32.51 24.48 6.90
C LEU A 502 -33.72 24.14 7.77
N HIS A 503 -34.25 25.15 8.48
CA HIS A 503 -35.45 24.97 9.27
C HIS A 503 -36.62 24.50 8.43
N LYS A 504 -36.86 25.20 7.31
CA LYS A 504 -37.93 24.85 6.39
C LYS A 504 -37.76 23.46 5.79
N ASP A 505 -36.55 23.16 5.30
CA ASP A 505 -36.24 21.86 4.69
C ASP A 505 -36.47 20.68 5.64
N VAL A 506 -36.05 20.82 6.91
CA VAL A 506 -36.30 19.78 7.95
C VAL A 506 -37.79 19.67 8.27
N ILE A 507 -38.48 20.78 8.47
CA ILE A 507 -39.92 20.79 8.81
C ILE A 507 -40.75 20.16 7.69
N ASP A 508 -40.54 20.60 6.46
CA ASP A 508 -41.26 20.09 5.28
C ASP A 508 -40.98 18.60 5.05
N SER A 509 -39.69 18.16 5.20
CA SER A 509 -39.34 16.74 5.10
C SER A 509 -39.98 15.90 6.21
N MET A 510 -40.01 16.37 7.44
CA MET A 510 -40.65 15.66 8.55
C MET A 510 -42.16 15.58 8.40
N ARG A 511 -42.80 16.65 7.88
CA ARG A 511 -44.22 16.66 7.57
C ARG A 511 -44.57 15.66 6.47
N GLU A 512 -43.82 15.66 5.39
CA GLU A 512 -44.06 14.77 4.24
C GLU A 512 -43.85 13.29 4.58
N ILE A 513 -42.79 12.96 5.33
CA ILE A 513 -42.43 11.57 5.63
C ILE A 513 -43.23 11.00 6.81
N PHE A 514 -43.43 11.80 7.87
CA PHE A 514 -43.99 11.33 9.13
C PHE A 514 -45.34 11.96 9.50
N GLY A 515 -45.80 12.98 8.77
CA GLY A 515 -47.09 13.63 9.01
C GLY A 515 -47.14 14.44 10.30
N ILE A 516 -46.02 14.90 10.84
CA ILE A 516 -45.98 15.55 12.15
C ILE A 516 -45.43 16.98 12.08
N GLU A 517 -45.95 17.82 13.00
CA GLU A 517 -45.51 19.22 13.13
C GLU A 517 -44.57 19.38 14.33
N PRO A 518 -43.56 20.23 14.26
CA PRO A 518 -42.65 20.49 15.34
C PRO A 518 -43.16 21.54 16.31
N VAL A 519 -42.58 21.56 17.52
CA VAL A 519 -42.58 22.71 18.40
C VAL A 519 -41.26 23.46 18.21
N LEU A 520 -41.33 24.74 17.88
CA LEU A 520 -40.19 25.62 17.66
C LEU A 520 -39.83 26.32 18.95
N ILE A 521 -38.58 26.17 19.41
CA ILE A 521 -38.10 26.77 20.65
C ILE A 521 -36.87 27.62 20.30
N LYS A 522 -37.03 28.95 20.35
CA LYS A 522 -35.90 29.87 20.20
C LYS A 522 -35.13 29.96 21.51
N THR A 523 -33.83 29.80 21.46
CA THR A 523 -32.96 29.84 22.65
C THR A 523 -32.25 31.20 22.75
N GLU A 524 -31.76 31.49 23.96
CA GLU A 524 -30.97 32.71 24.21
C GLU A 524 -29.67 32.78 23.41
N ASP A 525 -29.15 31.65 23.03
CA ASP A 525 -27.90 31.53 22.22
C ASP A 525 -28.12 31.81 20.72
N ASN A 526 -29.21 32.42 20.32
CA ASN A 526 -29.58 32.66 18.93
C ASN A 526 -29.63 31.42 18.06
N THR A 527 -30.06 30.27 18.67
CA THR A 527 -30.35 29.04 17.95
C THR A 527 -31.85 28.75 17.97
N LEU A 528 -32.34 28.00 16.98
CA LEU A 528 -33.70 27.49 16.91
C LEU A 528 -33.67 25.98 17.08
N ARG A 529 -34.43 25.48 18.05
CA ARG A 529 -34.65 24.05 18.26
C ARG A 529 -35.96 23.64 17.63
N ILE A 530 -35.90 22.70 16.70
CA ILE A 530 -37.05 22.09 16.04
C ILE A 530 -37.27 20.76 16.78
N LYS A 531 -38.32 20.70 17.63
CA LYS A 531 -38.55 19.60 18.54
C LYS A 531 -39.81 18.86 18.21
N TYR A 532 -39.71 17.53 18.12
CA TYR A 532 -40.80 16.60 17.90
C TYR A 532 -40.95 15.74 19.18
N TYR A 533 -42.08 15.84 19.84
CA TYR A 533 -42.36 15.08 21.09
C TYR A 533 -42.79 13.65 20.77
N SER A 534 -41.86 12.86 20.27
CA SER A 534 -42.00 11.45 19.95
C SER A 534 -40.76 10.66 20.34
N ALA A 535 -40.87 9.78 21.32
CA ALA A 535 -39.79 8.88 21.72
C ALA A 535 -39.50 7.84 20.62
N HIS A 536 -40.52 7.44 19.85
CA HIS A 536 -40.34 6.49 18.74
C HIS A 536 -39.47 7.07 17.65
N LEU A 537 -39.74 8.32 17.24
CA LEU A 537 -38.86 9.00 16.28
C LEU A 537 -37.46 9.23 16.83
N GLY A 538 -37.37 9.63 18.11
CA GLY A 538 -36.05 9.78 18.75
C GLY A 538 -35.24 8.48 18.69
N ARG A 539 -35.83 7.33 19.02
CA ARG A 539 -35.20 6.01 18.95
C ARG A 539 -34.89 5.59 17.52
N PHE A 540 -35.83 5.84 16.57
CA PHE A 540 -35.63 5.53 15.16
C PHE A 540 -34.38 6.22 14.60
N PHE A 541 -34.21 7.52 14.81
CA PHE A 541 -33.03 8.25 14.36
C PHE A 541 -31.76 7.81 15.09
N VAL A 542 -31.84 7.54 16.40
CA VAL A 542 -30.71 7.00 17.18
C VAL A 542 -30.25 5.63 16.66
N LYS A 543 -31.19 4.74 16.38
CA LYS A 543 -30.91 3.40 15.84
C LYS A 543 -30.10 3.46 14.55
N HIS A 544 -30.44 4.41 13.67
CA HIS A 544 -29.81 4.50 12.34
C HIS A 544 -28.59 5.41 12.28
N CYS A 545 -28.47 6.42 13.12
CA CYS A 545 -27.41 7.44 13.02
C CYS A 545 -26.64 7.69 14.33
N GLY A 546 -26.93 6.94 15.40
CA GLY A 546 -26.33 7.12 16.70
C GLY A 546 -26.82 8.36 17.47
N ASN A 547 -26.36 8.50 18.72
CA ASN A 547 -26.70 9.63 19.59
C ASN A 547 -25.46 10.22 20.25
N GLY A 548 -25.42 11.54 20.34
CA GLY A 548 -24.25 12.27 20.85
C GLY A 548 -23.11 12.36 19.83
N SER A 549 -22.33 13.42 19.90
CA SER A 549 -21.35 13.81 18.87
C SER A 549 -20.28 12.74 18.58
N HIS A 550 -19.89 11.94 19.59
CA HIS A 550 -18.88 10.88 19.43
C HIS A 550 -19.41 9.60 18.78
N ASN A 551 -20.72 9.33 18.90
CA ASN A 551 -21.33 8.07 18.49
C ASN A 551 -22.14 8.19 17.21
N LYS A 552 -22.03 9.30 16.50
CA LYS A 552 -22.68 9.49 15.21
C LYS A 552 -22.05 8.58 14.15
N HIS A 553 -22.88 7.98 13.31
CA HIS A 553 -22.52 7.11 12.19
C HIS A 553 -23.53 7.23 11.06
N VAL A 554 -23.20 6.69 9.89
CA VAL A 554 -24.16 6.62 8.78
C VAL A 554 -25.15 5.46 8.98
N PRO A 555 -26.37 5.52 8.40
CA PRO A 555 -27.30 4.40 8.42
C PRO A 555 -26.70 3.14 7.79
N GLU A 556 -26.83 1.98 8.45
CA GLU A 556 -26.21 0.72 8.01
C GLU A 556 -26.56 0.32 6.57
N PHE A 557 -27.80 0.57 6.14
CA PHE A 557 -28.28 0.23 4.82
C PHE A 557 -27.75 1.13 3.69
N ILE A 558 -27.13 2.29 4.01
CA ILE A 558 -26.60 3.23 3.00
C ILE A 558 -25.55 2.58 2.08
N TRP A 559 -24.84 1.57 2.57
CA TRP A 559 -23.85 0.84 1.81
C TRP A 559 -24.42 0.06 0.62
N SER A 560 -25.72 -0.20 0.64
CA SER A 560 -26.45 -0.96 -0.38
C SER A 560 -27.28 -0.07 -1.32
N LEU A 561 -27.33 1.24 -1.05
CA LEU A 561 -28.17 2.16 -1.81
C LEU A 561 -27.45 2.80 -3.01
N PRO A 562 -28.18 3.22 -4.02
CA PRO A 562 -27.68 4.01 -5.13
C PRO A 562 -27.02 5.32 -4.68
N GLN A 563 -26.16 5.87 -5.54
CA GLN A 563 -25.38 7.08 -5.25
C GLN A 563 -26.23 8.29 -4.86
N GLU A 564 -27.40 8.45 -5.47
CA GLU A 564 -28.31 9.58 -5.19
C GLU A 564 -28.72 9.67 -3.72
N TYR A 565 -28.95 8.52 -3.08
CA TYR A 565 -29.29 8.43 -1.66
C TYR A 565 -28.12 8.86 -0.77
N PHE A 566 -26.91 8.45 -1.15
CA PHE A 566 -25.69 8.89 -0.44
C PHE A 566 -25.44 10.39 -0.62
N ILE A 567 -25.65 10.92 -1.84
CA ILE A 567 -25.49 12.36 -2.10
C ILE A 567 -26.51 13.17 -1.27
N ALA A 568 -27.76 12.69 -1.17
CA ALA A 568 -28.77 13.35 -0.34
C ALA A 568 -28.39 13.35 1.15
N PHE A 569 -27.89 12.22 1.68
CA PHE A 569 -27.36 12.16 3.04
C PHE A 569 -26.20 13.13 3.24
N LEU A 570 -25.24 13.14 2.30
CA LEU A 570 -24.06 14.00 2.35
C LEU A 570 -24.44 15.48 2.29
N GLU A 571 -25.49 15.83 1.51
CA GLU A 571 -26.02 17.18 1.44
C GLU A 571 -26.57 17.63 2.80
N GLY A 572 -27.43 16.81 3.43
CA GLY A 572 -27.97 17.13 4.74
C GLY A 572 -26.87 17.30 5.81
N TYR A 573 -25.89 16.38 5.82
CA TYR A 573 -24.78 16.45 6.76
C TYR A 573 -23.87 17.67 6.51
N TRP A 574 -23.53 17.94 5.25
CA TRP A 574 -22.69 19.09 4.89
C TRP A 574 -23.38 20.43 5.18
N ARG A 575 -24.67 20.55 4.91
CA ARG A 575 -25.43 21.79 5.15
C ARG A 575 -25.55 22.10 6.65
N GLY A 576 -25.57 21.07 7.52
CA GLY A 576 -25.60 21.25 8.96
C GLY A 576 -24.20 21.55 9.54
N ASP A 577 -23.23 20.67 9.32
CA ASP A 577 -21.91 20.67 10.01
C ASP A 577 -20.72 20.98 9.08
N GLY A 578 -20.96 21.34 7.85
CA GLY A 578 -19.93 21.56 6.84
C GLY A 578 -19.82 23.01 6.38
N TYR A 579 -18.71 23.29 5.69
CA TYR A 579 -18.55 24.54 4.98
C TYR A 579 -17.88 24.32 3.63
N GLN A 580 -18.20 25.20 2.69
CA GLN A 580 -17.55 25.26 1.39
C GLN A 580 -16.50 26.37 1.39
N THR A 581 -15.27 26.00 1.04
CA THR A 581 -14.19 26.97 0.90
C THR A 581 -14.41 27.85 -0.34
N LYS A 582 -13.81 29.05 -0.38
CA LYS A 582 -13.81 29.94 -1.58
C LYS A 582 -13.31 29.22 -2.85
N SER A 583 -12.49 28.18 -2.70
CA SER A 583 -11.99 27.36 -3.81
C SER A 583 -12.93 26.22 -4.23
N GLY A 584 -14.14 26.13 -3.69
CA GLY A 584 -15.15 25.11 -4.03
C GLY A 584 -14.92 23.73 -3.38
N LYS A 585 -14.02 23.59 -2.39
CA LYS A 585 -13.85 22.35 -1.62
C LYS A 585 -14.88 22.30 -0.51
N LEU A 586 -15.41 21.11 -0.24
CA LEU A 586 -16.22 20.86 0.95
C LEU A 586 -15.33 20.39 2.10
N SER A 587 -15.65 20.85 3.29
CA SER A 587 -14.97 20.50 4.53
C SER A 587 -16.02 20.22 5.60
N MET A 588 -15.95 19.05 6.22
CA MET A 588 -16.85 18.57 7.26
C MET A 588 -16.03 18.06 8.42
N THR A 589 -16.31 18.54 9.63
CA THR A 589 -15.53 18.20 10.82
C THR A 589 -16.39 17.47 11.83
N SER A 590 -15.89 16.39 12.39
CA SER A 590 -16.58 15.65 13.46
C SER A 590 -15.61 15.15 14.53
N VAL A 591 -16.11 14.99 15.72
CA VAL A 591 -15.44 14.25 16.80
C VAL A 591 -15.70 12.74 16.72
N SER A 592 -16.68 12.30 15.91
CA SER A 592 -16.87 10.89 15.59
C SER A 592 -15.90 10.46 14.49
N LYS A 593 -14.88 9.69 14.89
CA LYS A 593 -13.94 9.06 13.95
C LYS A 593 -14.66 8.12 13.01
N GLN A 594 -15.59 7.31 13.54
CA GLN A 594 -16.37 6.34 12.79
C GLN A 594 -17.13 7.00 11.63
N LEU A 595 -17.86 8.07 11.90
CA LEU A 595 -18.61 8.82 10.90
C LEU A 595 -17.70 9.31 9.75
N ILE A 596 -16.57 9.89 10.08
CA ILE A 596 -15.63 10.43 9.06
C ILE A 596 -15.01 9.31 8.24
N LEU A 597 -14.71 8.17 8.84
CA LEU A 597 -14.22 6.99 8.12
C LEU A 597 -15.29 6.44 7.17
N GLU A 598 -16.52 6.29 7.63
CA GLU A 598 -17.65 5.83 6.81
C GLU A 598 -17.91 6.76 5.63
N LEU A 599 -17.94 8.06 5.86
CA LEU A 599 -18.08 9.06 4.78
C LEU A 599 -16.90 8.99 3.79
N SER A 600 -15.68 8.79 4.27
CA SER A 600 -14.49 8.66 3.42
C SER A 600 -14.59 7.43 2.50
N TRP A 601 -15.03 6.31 3.05
CA TRP A 601 -15.22 5.08 2.29
C TRP A 601 -16.36 5.20 1.29
N LEU A 602 -17.53 5.70 1.71
CA LEU A 602 -18.67 5.95 0.82
C LEU A 602 -18.31 6.88 -0.33
N CYS A 603 -17.67 8.01 -0.04
CA CYS A 603 -17.17 8.91 -1.08
C CYS A 603 -16.24 8.19 -2.05
N SER A 604 -15.29 7.38 -1.53
CA SER A 604 -14.34 6.62 -2.35
C SER A 604 -15.05 5.56 -3.21
N MET A 605 -16.04 4.86 -2.65
CA MET A 605 -16.87 3.87 -3.35
C MET A 605 -17.68 4.52 -4.48
N HIS A 606 -18.19 5.73 -4.26
CA HIS A 606 -18.93 6.50 -5.27
C HIS A 606 -18.04 7.37 -6.17
N GLY A 607 -16.72 7.13 -6.19
CA GLY A 607 -15.81 7.78 -7.11
C GLY A 607 -15.37 9.19 -6.72
N MET A 608 -15.72 9.66 -5.54
CA MET A 608 -15.33 10.97 -5.05
C MET A 608 -13.95 10.90 -4.41
N LYS A 609 -13.09 11.90 -4.69
CA LYS A 609 -11.80 12.03 -4.04
C LYS A 609 -11.89 12.80 -2.75
N VAL A 610 -11.46 12.14 -1.69
CA VAL A 610 -11.49 12.68 -0.34
C VAL A 610 -10.12 12.60 0.31
N GLY A 611 -9.96 13.35 1.39
CA GLY A 611 -8.83 13.24 2.30
C GLY A 611 -9.29 13.50 3.71
N ILE A 612 -8.73 12.74 4.65
CA ILE A 612 -8.95 12.91 6.08
C ILE A 612 -7.79 13.69 6.67
N LYS A 613 -8.11 14.63 7.57
CA LYS A 613 -7.14 15.28 8.43
C LYS A 613 -7.55 15.05 9.88
N HIS A 614 -6.63 14.62 10.67
CA HIS A 614 -6.76 14.53 12.12
C HIS A 614 -6.18 15.78 12.76
N GLY A 615 -6.86 16.34 13.74
CA GLY A 615 -6.44 17.49 14.52
C GLY A 615 -6.69 17.28 16.01
N LEU A 616 -5.89 17.97 16.81
CA LEU A 616 -6.05 18.05 18.27
C LEU A 616 -6.56 19.45 18.60
N GLN A 617 -7.69 19.52 19.27
CA GLN A 617 -8.20 20.76 19.85
C GLN A 617 -7.65 20.88 21.26
N LYS A 618 -6.81 21.88 21.49
CA LYS A 618 -6.34 22.20 22.85
C LYS A 618 -7.50 22.76 23.66
N GLY A 619 -7.64 22.28 24.88
CA GLY A 619 -8.62 22.76 25.85
C GLY A 619 -8.40 24.22 26.24
N GLY A 620 -9.32 24.73 27.05
CA GLY A 620 -9.28 26.13 27.51
C GLY A 620 -10.12 27.11 26.68
N ARG A 621 -10.68 26.67 25.54
CA ARG A 621 -11.68 27.47 24.82
C ARG A 621 -12.98 27.46 25.59
N ILE A 622 -13.44 28.61 26.02
CA ILE A 622 -14.68 28.74 26.80
C ILE A 622 -15.87 28.82 25.84
N ILE A 623 -16.79 27.86 25.94
CA ILE A 623 -18.08 27.89 25.24
C ILE A 623 -19.17 27.81 26.34
N ARG A 624 -20.10 28.76 26.34
CA ARG A 624 -21.19 28.84 27.35
C ARG A 624 -20.68 28.78 28.80
N ASN A 625 -19.64 29.55 29.10
CA ASN A 625 -18.97 29.59 30.43
C ASN A 625 -18.37 28.28 30.92
N LYS A 626 -18.19 27.29 30.05
CA LYS A 626 -17.49 26.04 30.35
C LYS A 626 -16.23 25.89 29.50
N PRO A 627 -15.06 25.59 30.09
CA PRO A 627 -13.88 25.29 29.33
C PRO A 627 -14.08 23.96 28.60
N LEU A 628 -13.79 23.94 27.30
CA LEU A 628 -13.77 22.70 26.53
C LEU A 628 -12.54 21.89 26.94
N PRO A 629 -12.67 20.57 27.10
CA PRO A 629 -11.54 19.69 27.30
C PRO A 629 -10.70 19.58 26.03
N ASP A 630 -9.48 19.05 26.17
CA ASP A 630 -8.71 18.58 25.04
C ASP A 630 -9.52 17.53 24.28
N GLY A 631 -9.53 17.63 22.97
CA GLY A 631 -10.30 16.72 22.12
C GLY A 631 -9.63 16.45 20.80
N GLU A 632 -9.92 15.27 20.26
CA GLU A 632 -9.53 14.92 18.90
C GLU A 632 -10.70 15.23 17.96
N TYR A 633 -10.38 15.69 16.76
CA TYR A 633 -11.36 15.83 15.71
C TYR A 633 -10.80 15.35 14.37
N TRP A 634 -11.69 14.92 13.51
CA TRP A 634 -11.40 14.49 12.15
C TRP A 634 -12.13 15.37 11.18
N ASN A 635 -11.43 15.75 10.13
CA ASN A 635 -11.97 16.60 9.08
C ASN A 635 -11.92 15.86 7.74
N LEU A 636 -13.07 15.65 7.13
CA LEU A 636 -13.22 15.13 5.79
C LEU A 636 -13.20 16.30 4.79
N ILE A 637 -12.33 16.20 3.79
CA ILE A 637 -12.20 17.24 2.75
C ILE A 637 -12.49 16.60 1.40
N ILE A 638 -13.53 17.06 0.71
CA ILE A 638 -13.84 16.72 -0.67
C ILE A 638 -13.26 17.80 -1.58
N GLY A 639 -12.46 17.40 -2.58
CA GLY A 639 -11.84 18.34 -3.51
C GLY A 639 -12.87 19.04 -4.40
N LYS A 640 -12.60 20.25 -4.91
CA LYS A 640 -13.50 21.01 -5.82
C LYS A 640 -14.01 20.13 -6.96
N THR A 641 -13.11 19.39 -7.60
CA THR A 641 -13.43 18.50 -8.73
C THR A 641 -14.25 17.26 -8.38
N ALA A 642 -14.45 16.97 -7.12
CA ALA A 642 -15.24 15.85 -6.62
C ALA A 642 -16.47 16.31 -5.81
N ASN A 643 -16.68 17.62 -5.75
CA ASN A 643 -17.81 18.21 -5.06
C ASN A 643 -19.09 17.96 -5.88
N PRO A 644 -20.07 17.17 -5.36
CA PRO A 644 -21.26 16.82 -6.09
C PRO A 644 -22.28 17.97 -6.19
N PHE A 645 -22.07 19.07 -5.46
CA PHE A 645 -22.98 20.22 -5.36
C PHE A 645 -22.55 21.41 -6.21
N LEU A 646 -21.49 21.28 -7.01
CA LEU A 646 -21.11 22.32 -7.98
C LEU A 646 -21.73 22.02 -9.34
N GLU A 647 -22.39 23.03 -9.92
CA GLU A 647 -22.99 22.96 -11.25
C GLU A 647 -21.96 22.99 -12.38
N GLU A 648 -20.79 23.56 -12.14
CA GLU A 648 -19.73 23.65 -13.15
C GLU A 648 -19.14 22.27 -13.47
N THR A 649 -19.25 21.85 -14.72
CA THR A 649 -18.48 20.75 -15.30
C THR A 649 -17.02 21.13 -15.37
N VAL A 650 -16.25 20.76 -14.36
CA VAL A 650 -14.80 20.99 -14.36
C VAL A 650 -14.13 19.87 -15.14
N GLU A 651 -13.54 20.18 -16.29
CA GLU A 651 -12.61 19.29 -16.98
C GLU A 651 -11.47 18.89 -16.04
N PHE A 652 -11.22 17.60 -15.92
CA PHE A 652 -10.23 17.09 -14.99
C PHE A 652 -8.83 17.14 -15.63
N PRO A 653 -7.88 17.90 -15.06
CA PRO A 653 -6.49 17.75 -15.46
C PRO A 653 -6.02 16.32 -15.18
N SER A 654 -5.31 15.71 -16.12
CA SER A 654 -4.77 14.35 -16.04
C SER A 654 -3.81 14.08 -14.87
N GLN A 655 -3.46 15.11 -14.10
CA GLN A 655 -2.55 15.07 -12.96
C GLN A 655 -3.30 15.11 -11.62
N PHE A 656 -4.09 14.10 -11.32
CA PHE A 656 -4.66 14.00 -9.97
C PHE A 656 -3.59 13.61 -8.94
N LYS A 657 -3.58 14.34 -7.81
CA LYS A 657 -2.84 13.93 -6.62
C LYS A 657 -3.48 12.64 -6.09
N ARG A 658 -2.85 11.51 -6.36
CA ARG A 658 -3.25 10.16 -5.95
C ARG A 658 -2.81 9.91 -4.50
N ALA A 659 -3.08 8.72 -3.94
CA ALA A 659 -2.59 8.29 -2.63
C ALA A 659 -1.05 8.17 -2.61
N ILE A 660 -0.36 9.31 -2.74
CA ILE A 660 1.10 9.39 -2.74
C ILE A 660 1.61 9.23 -1.31
N VAL A 661 2.55 8.33 -1.12
CA VAL A 661 3.23 8.12 0.16
C VAL A 661 4.02 9.39 0.54
N LYS A 662 3.67 9.97 1.67
CA LYS A 662 4.30 11.18 2.22
C LYS A 662 5.42 10.85 3.18
N LYS A 663 5.20 9.89 4.05
CA LYS A 663 6.12 9.50 5.12
C LYS A 663 5.89 8.05 5.51
N ILE A 664 6.96 7.37 5.84
CA ILE A 664 6.94 6.03 6.42
C ILE A 664 7.68 6.13 7.74
N VAL A 665 7.05 5.64 8.81
CA VAL A 665 7.60 5.71 10.16
C VAL A 665 7.57 4.31 10.76
N LYS A 666 8.73 3.81 11.15
CA LYS A 666 8.82 2.59 11.95
C LYS A 666 8.52 2.93 13.41
N LYS A 667 7.61 2.20 14.03
CA LYS A 667 7.20 2.37 15.42
C LYS A 667 7.37 1.07 16.20
N SER A 668 7.74 1.19 17.46
CA SER A 668 7.57 0.09 18.41
C SER A 668 6.08 -0.12 18.64
N TYR A 669 5.68 -1.36 18.73
CA TYR A 669 4.30 -1.77 18.94
C TYR A 669 4.27 -2.99 19.85
N ASP A 670 3.32 -3.04 20.75
CA ASP A 670 3.09 -4.21 21.59
C ASP A 670 1.59 -4.50 21.54
N GLY A 671 1.22 -5.40 20.66
CA GLY A 671 -0.19 -5.72 20.44
C GLY A 671 -0.43 -6.65 19.29
N PHE A 672 -1.69 -7.02 19.11
CA PHE A 672 -2.13 -7.86 18.01
C PHE A 672 -2.17 -7.10 16.69
N VAL A 673 -1.82 -7.81 15.64
CA VAL A 673 -2.02 -7.44 14.24
C VAL A 673 -2.87 -8.50 13.56
N TYR A 674 -3.58 -8.12 12.50
CA TYR A 674 -4.71 -8.85 11.95
C TYR A 674 -4.64 -8.99 10.45
N ASP A 675 -5.24 -10.07 9.95
CA ASP A 675 -5.37 -10.32 8.52
C ASP A 675 -6.68 -11.04 8.17
N LEU A 676 -7.13 -10.87 6.90
CA LEU A 676 -8.27 -11.55 6.31
C LEU A 676 -7.77 -12.56 5.28
N CYS A 677 -7.80 -13.84 5.63
CA CYS A 677 -7.24 -14.91 4.81
C CYS A 677 -8.25 -15.52 3.85
N GLY A 678 -7.76 -16.03 2.68
CA GLY A 678 -8.58 -16.68 1.68
C GLY A 678 -9.50 -15.75 0.88
N VAL A 679 -9.20 -14.45 0.86
CA VAL A 679 -9.84 -13.50 -0.03
C VAL A 679 -9.41 -13.77 -1.47
N ASP A 680 -10.35 -13.84 -2.42
CA ASP A 680 -10.03 -13.98 -3.84
C ASP A 680 -9.04 -12.89 -4.29
N ASN A 681 -8.03 -13.28 -5.07
CA ASN A 681 -6.90 -12.44 -5.50
C ASN A 681 -6.02 -11.92 -4.35
N GLU A 682 -6.14 -12.51 -3.15
CA GLU A 682 -5.27 -12.27 -2.00
C GLU A 682 -5.12 -10.78 -1.64
N ALA A 683 -6.20 -10.02 -1.84
CA ALA A 683 -6.18 -8.59 -1.59
C ALA A 683 -7.53 -8.05 -1.15
N PHE A 684 -7.48 -7.09 -0.23
CA PHE A 684 -8.65 -6.38 0.26
C PHE A 684 -8.36 -4.89 0.41
N PHE A 685 -9.40 -4.08 0.44
CA PHE A 685 -9.28 -2.66 0.73
C PHE A 685 -9.32 -2.41 2.23
N GLY A 686 -8.38 -1.62 2.74
CA GLY A 686 -8.28 -1.21 4.14
C GLY A 686 -7.65 0.18 4.31
N GLY A 687 -7.73 0.72 5.52
CA GLY A 687 -7.17 2.02 5.88
C GLY A 687 -8.19 3.15 5.95
N GLU A 688 -7.79 4.30 6.51
CA GLU A 688 -8.68 5.46 6.70
C GLU A 688 -9.29 5.95 5.39
N LYS A 689 -8.52 6.00 4.33
CA LYS A 689 -8.95 6.10 2.96
C LYS A 689 -8.60 4.78 2.28
N PRO A 690 -9.58 4.05 1.71
CA PRO A 690 -9.35 2.68 1.29
C PRO A 690 -8.23 2.56 0.26
N VAL A 691 -7.18 1.82 0.61
CA VAL A 691 -6.08 1.42 -0.25
C VAL A 691 -6.02 -0.11 -0.34
N LEU A 692 -5.54 -0.60 -1.46
CA LEU A 692 -5.46 -2.04 -1.70
C LEU A 692 -4.24 -2.64 -0.99
N LEU A 693 -4.51 -3.59 -0.13
CA LEU A 693 -3.58 -4.36 0.69
C LEU A 693 -3.48 -5.78 0.14
N HIS A 694 -2.35 -6.42 0.27
CA HIS A 694 -2.09 -7.74 -0.31
C HIS A 694 -1.50 -8.68 0.74
N ASN A 695 -1.99 -9.91 0.76
CA ASN A 695 -1.46 -10.99 1.59
C ASN A 695 -0.43 -11.79 0.79
N SER A 696 0.74 -12.06 1.37
CA SER A 696 1.78 -12.87 0.72
C SER A 696 1.46 -14.35 0.83
N ARG A 697 1.51 -15.13 -0.29
CA ARG A 697 1.20 -16.57 -0.29
C ARG A 697 2.06 -17.41 -1.24
N VAL A 698 1.99 -18.71 -1.03
CA VAL A 698 2.54 -19.77 -1.88
C VAL A 698 2.25 -19.56 -3.36
N ARG A 699 1.09 -19.06 -3.70
CA ARG A 699 0.66 -18.79 -5.08
C ARG A 699 1.61 -17.86 -5.84
N ASP A 700 2.23 -16.90 -5.17
CA ASP A 700 3.19 -15.98 -5.81
C ASP A 700 4.42 -16.70 -6.38
N LEU A 701 4.89 -17.79 -5.71
CA LEU A 701 5.97 -18.61 -6.21
C LEU A 701 5.55 -19.34 -7.48
N PHE A 702 4.38 -20.00 -7.45
CA PHE A 702 3.85 -20.71 -8.60
C PHE A 702 3.53 -19.76 -9.76
N ASP A 703 2.92 -18.62 -9.53
CA ASP A 703 2.63 -17.61 -10.55
C ASP A 703 3.90 -16.99 -11.14
N THR A 704 4.95 -16.83 -10.33
CA THR A 704 6.25 -16.33 -10.82
C THR A 704 6.92 -17.38 -11.71
N ALA A 705 6.89 -18.66 -11.30
CA ALA A 705 7.43 -19.75 -12.07
C ALA A 705 6.63 -19.99 -13.36
N LYS A 706 5.29 -19.89 -13.31
CA LYS A 706 4.41 -19.94 -14.51
C LYS A 706 4.74 -18.85 -15.52
N LYS A 707 5.13 -17.67 -15.08
CA LYS A 707 5.56 -16.57 -15.98
C LYS A 707 6.96 -16.75 -16.56
N ALA A 708 7.78 -17.56 -15.90
CA ALA A 708 9.17 -17.82 -16.29
C ALA A 708 9.36 -19.15 -17.01
N GLN A 709 8.30 -19.79 -17.48
CA GLN A 709 8.34 -21.08 -18.19
C GLN A 709 9.26 -21.05 -19.44
N PRO A 710 10.00 -22.13 -19.70
CA PRO A 710 10.10 -23.35 -18.91
C PRO A 710 10.87 -23.15 -17.60
N ALA A 711 10.43 -23.76 -16.47
CA ALA A 711 11.03 -23.54 -15.16
C ALA A 711 10.89 -24.78 -14.24
N ILE A 712 11.75 -24.83 -13.21
CA ILE A 712 11.66 -25.83 -12.13
C ILE A 712 11.39 -25.10 -10.80
N ILE A 713 10.37 -25.57 -10.05
CA ILE A 713 10.15 -25.23 -8.63
C ILE A 713 10.73 -26.39 -7.81
N PHE A 714 11.54 -26.08 -6.82
CA PHE A 714 12.09 -27.05 -5.90
C PHE A 714 11.66 -26.76 -4.46
N ILE A 715 11.06 -27.76 -3.82
CA ILE A 715 10.61 -27.70 -2.43
C ILE A 715 11.50 -28.65 -1.62
N ASP A 716 12.41 -28.09 -0.85
CA ASP A 716 13.24 -28.90 0.04
C ASP A 716 12.50 -29.23 1.33
N GLU A 717 12.84 -30.34 1.98
CA GLU A 717 12.21 -30.78 3.23
C GLU A 717 10.67 -30.78 3.17
N VAL A 718 10.09 -31.35 2.11
CA VAL A 718 8.63 -31.33 1.90
C VAL A 718 7.87 -32.04 3.02
N ASP A 719 8.50 -32.90 3.79
CA ASP A 719 7.97 -33.57 4.98
C ASP A 719 7.66 -32.58 6.14
N ALA A 720 8.22 -31.37 6.10
CA ALA A 720 7.82 -30.32 7.04
C ALA A 720 6.34 -29.90 6.88
N ILE A 721 5.83 -29.94 5.64
CA ILE A 721 4.46 -29.53 5.26
C ILE A 721 3.57 -30.71 4.86
N GLY A 722 4.16 -31.77 4.30
CA GLY A 722 3.45 -32.89 3.68
C GLY A 722 3.15 -34.08 4.60
N ARG A 723 3.15 -33.92 5.92
CA ARG A 723 2.95 -35.00 6.86
C ARG A 723 1.50 -35.51 6.86
N GLN A 724 1.33 -36.83 7.05
CA GLN A 724 0.02 -37.49 7.19
C GLN A 724 -0.82 -36.86 8.30
N ARG A 725 -2.14 -36.77 8.06
CA ARG A 725 -3.14 -36.29 8.99
C ARG A 725 -3.16 -37.17 10.25
N GLY A 726 -2.81 -36.61 11.40
CA GLY A 726 -2.86 -37.30 12.69
C GLY A 726 -4.15 -37.02 13.44
N PHE A 727 -4.74 -38.02 14.08
CA PHE A 727 -5.84 -37.85 15.06
C PHE A 727 -5.32 -37.22 16.35
N GLY A 728 -4.98 -35.94 16.37
CA GLY A 728 -4.49 -35.24 17.56
C GLY A 728 -4.99 -33.81 17.63
N ILE A 729 -5.69 -33.48 18.71
CA ILE A 729 -6.21 -32.14 19.06
C ILE A 729 -5.04 -31.26 19.53
N MET A 730 -4.23 -30.76 18.60
CA MET A 730 -3.26 -29.69 18.89
C MET A 730 -3.25 -28.66 17.74
N ALA A 731 -3.34 -27.40 18.13
CA ALA A 731 -3.56 -26.22 17.29
C ALA A 731 -2.50 -25.90 16.19
N GLY A 732 -1.50 -26.73 15.98
CA GLY A 732 -0.49 -26.58 14.93
C GLY A 732 -0.69 -27.46 13.68
N HIS A 733 -1.76 -28.24 13.59
CA HIS A 733 -2.01 -29.15 12.47
C HIS A 733 -2.74 -28.50 11.30
N ASP A 734 -3.64 -27.56 11.56
CA ASP A 734 -4.51 -26.95 10.55
C ASP A 734 -3.72 -26.13 9.53
N GLU A 735 -2.64 -25.48 9.94
CA GLU A 735 -1.80 -24.66 9.06
C GLU A 735 -1.02 -25.47 8.04
N ARG A 736 -0.50 -26.65 8.50
CA ARG A 736 0.22 -27.58 7.61
C ARG A 736 -0.72 -28.18 6.57
N GLU A 737 -1.94 -28.52 6.97
CA GLU A 737 -2.95 -29.03 6.05
C GLU A 737 -3.38 -27.98 5.03
N GLN A 738 -3.51 -26.72 5.42
CA GLN A 738 -3.80 -25.63 4.49
C GLN A 738 -2.67 -25.44 3.48
N THR A 739 -1.41 -25.44 3.94
CA THR A 739 -0.22 -25.37 3.07
C THR A 739 -0.23 -26.49 2.06
N LEU A 740 -0.39 -27.69 2.57
CA LEU A 740 -0.43 -28.90 1.75
C LEU A 740 -1.55 -28.80 0.70
N ASN A 741 -2.76 -28.46 1.12
CA ASN A 741 -3.90 -28.31 0.22
C ASN A 741 -3.66 -27.24 -0.84
N GLN A 742 -3.03 -26.12 -0.51
CA GLN A 742 -2.71 -25.06 -1.47
C GLN A 742 -1.70 -25.55 -2.52
N ILE A 743 -0.64 -26.26 -2.10
CA ILE A 743 0.31 -26.87 -3.05
C ILE A 743 -0.40 -27.87 -3.98
N LEU A 744 -1.28 -28.68 -3.40
CA LEU A 744 -2.04 -29.65 -4.18
C LEU A 744 -2.96 -28.96 -5.20
N VAL A 745 -3.63 -27.88 -4.82
CA VAL A 745 -4.50 -27.10 -5.71
C VAL A 745 -3.67 -26.46 -6.84
N GLU A 746 -2.50 -25.87 -6.53
CA GLU A 746 -1.65 -25.30 -7.56
C GLU A 746 -1.10 -26.37 -8.54
N MET A 747 -0.72 -27.54 -8.04
CA MET A 747 -0.29 -28.67 -8.89
C MET A 747 -1.43 -29.24 -9.73
N ASP A 748 -2.62 -29.39 -9.15
CA ASP A 748 -3.80 -29.87 -9.88
C ASP A 748 -4.24 -28.87 -10.96
N GLY A 749 -4.03 -27.57 -10.72
CA GLY A 749 -4.32 -26.48 -11.63
C GLY A 749 -3.39 -26.36 -12.84
N PHE A 750 -2.35 -27.18 -12.96
CA PHE A 750 -1.46 -27.17 -14.14
C PHE A 750 -2.16 -27.70 -15.38
N THR A 751 -2.13 -26.87 -16.41
CA THR A 751 -2.61 -27.29 -17.73
C THR A 751 -1.59 -28.19 -18.43
N PRO A 752 -2.02 -29.08 -19.33
CA PRO A 752 -1.09 -29.95 -20.09
C PRO A 752 -0.10 -29.18 -20.99
N THR A 753 -0.33 -27.88 -21.16
CA THR A 753 0.52 -27.00 -21.97
C THR A 753 1.61 -26.30 -21.18
N GLU A 754 1.54 -26.30 -19.87
CA GLU A 754 2.52 -25.65 -19.00
C GLU A 754 3.82 -26.44 -18.93
N GLN A 755 4.94 -25.72 -19.06
CA GLN A 755 6.30 -26.27 -19.01
C GLN A 755 6.90 -25.97 -17.64
N LEU A 756 6.20 -26.41 -16.59
CA LEU A 756 6.59 -26.21 -15.21
C LEU A 756 6.65 -27.55 -14.51
N ILE A 757 7.77 -27.84 -13.87
CA ILE A 757 7.99 -29.08 -13.11
C ILE A 757 8.23 -28.71 -11.65
N VAL A 758 7.51 -29.36 -10.75
CA VAL A 758 7.71 -29.25 -9.31
C VAL A 758 8.56 -30.41 -8.84
N MET A 759 9.74 -30.14 -8.31
CA MET A 759 10.57 -31.12 -7.65
C MET A 759 10.47 -30.95 -6.15
N ALA A 760 10.36 -32.04 -5.41
CA ALA A 760 10.37 -32.00 -3.95
C ALA A 760 11.43 -32.95 -3.41
N ALA A 761 12.04 -32.63 -2.28
CA ALA A 761 12.98 -33.51 -1.59
C ALA A 761 12.50 -33.85 -0.18
N THR A 762 12.67 -35.11 0.20
CA THR A 762 12.41 -35.60 1.57
C THR A 762 13.44 -36.60 2.00
N ASN A 763 13.69 -36.68 3.29
CA ASN A 763 14.45 -37.76 3.92
C ASN A 763 13.53 -38.78 4.64
N ARG A 764 12.21 -38.50 4.67
CA ARG A 764 11.21 -39.31 5.37
C ARG A 764 9.96 -39.54 4.51
N PRO A 765 10.03 -40.35 3.49
CA PRO A 765 8.90 -40.64 2.63
C PRO A 765 7.73 -41.34 3.35
N ASP A 766 8.02 -42.00 4.47
CA ASP A 766 7.07 -42.74 5.33
C ASP A 766 6.02 -41.82 5.98
N VAL A 767 6.36 -40.57 6.20
CA VAL A 767 5.47 -39.61 6.89
C VAL A 767 4.63 -38.76 5.92
N LEU A 768 4.87 -38.84 4.61
CA LEU A 768 4.18 -38.05 3.63
C LEU A 768 2.71 -38.44 3.45
N ASP A 769 1.85 -37.43 3.27
CA ASP A 769 0.43 -37.64 2.96
C ASP A 769 0.31 -38.34 1.60
N PRO A 770 -0.44 -39.47 1.50
CA PRO A 770 -0.67 -40.18 0.26
C PRO A 770 -1.25 -39.28 -0.86
N ALA A 771 -1.91 -38.19 -0.52
CA ALA A 771 -2.44 -37.25 -1.50
C ALA A 771 -1.35 -36.54 -2.35
N LEU A 772 -0.13 -36.37 -1.80
CA LEU A 772 1.01 -35.81 -2.54
C LEU A 772 1.53 -36.77 -3.62
N ILE A 773 1.43 -38.06 -3.38
CA ILE A 773 2.07 -39.10 -4.18
C ILE A 773 1.12 -39.70 -5.26
N ARG A 774 -0.08 -39.11 -5.39
CA ARG A 774 -1.07 -39.55 -6.40
C ARG A 774 -0.65 -39.11 -7.82
N PRO A 775 -1.03 -39.89 -8.86
CA PRO A 775 -0.82 -39.50 -10.24
C PRO A 775 -1.33 -38.08 -10.56
N GLY A 776 -0.51 -37.32 -11.28
CA GLY A 776 -0.79 -35.91 -11.58
C GLY A 776 -0.25 -34.90 -10.56
N ARG A 777 0.46 -35.38 -9.53
CA ARG A 777 1.17 -34.59 -8.54
C ARG A 777 2.64 -35.02 -8.50
N PHE A 778 3.18 -35.54 -7.39
CA PHE A 778 4.52 -36.16 -7.36
C PHE A 778 4.44 -37.62 -7.83
N ASP A 779 4.25 -37.79 -9.11
CA ASP A 779 4.00 -39.08 -9.75
C ASP A 779 5.30 -39.85 -10.08
N ARG A 780 6.44 -39.17 -10.10
CA ARG A 780 7.76 -39.80 -10.23
C ARG A 780 8.54 -39.74 -8.92
N ARG A 781 9.21 -40.87 -8.58
CA ARG A 781 10.07 -40.97 -7.40
C ARG A 781 11.47 -41.28 -7.83
N VAL A 782 12.43 -40.45 -7.45
CA VAL A 782 13.85 -40.63 -7.68
C VAL A 782 14.52 -40.96 -6.36
N MET A 783 15.11 -42.17 -6.26
CA MET A 783 15.79 -42.62 -5.05
C MET A 783 17.25 -42.17 -5.07
N LEU A 784 17.73 -41.61 -3.96
CA LEU A 784 19.11 -41.25 -3.76
C LEU A 784 19.65 -42.02 -2.56
N ASP A 785 20.31 -43.15 -2.85
CA ASP A 785 20.93 -43.97 -1.83
C ASP A 785 22.28 -43.36 -1.32
N MET A 786 22.81 -43.96 -0.27
CA MET A 786 24.17 -43.66 0.18
C MET A 786 25.17 -44.03 -0.93
N PRO A 787 26.22 -43.23 -1.13
CA PRO A 787 27.16 -43.45 -2.22
C PRO A 787 27.94 -44.80 -2.00
N ASP A 788 28.07 -45.57 -3.08
CA ASP A 788 28.91 -46.73 -3.14
C ASP A 788 30.42 -46.38 -3.05
N ILE A 789 31.31 -47.35 -3.10
CA ILE A 789 32.75 -47.08 -2.99
C ILE A 789 33.26 -46.20 -4.15
N VAL A 790 32.71 -46.36 -5.35
CA VAL A 790 33.10 -45.62 -6.54
C VAL A 790 32.59 -44.18 -6.41
N GLY A 791 31.34 -44.00 -6.01
CA GLY A 791 30.73 -42.70 -5.72
C GLY A 791 31.47 -41.92 -4.62
N ARG A 792 31.82 -42.62 -3.50
CA ARG A 792 32.60 -41.97 -2.42
C ARG A 792 33.98 -41.50 -2.92
N LYS A 793 34.68 -42.32 -3.72
CA LYS A 793 35.96 -41.93 -4.31
C LYS A 793 35.81 -40.68 -5.21
N ALA A 794 34.77 -40.63 -6.04
CA ALA A 794 34.49 -39.51 -6.91
C ALA A 794 34.09 -38.23 -6.11
N ILE A 795 33.27 -38.38 -5.05
CA ILE A 795 32.90 -37.26 -4.14
C ILE A 795 34.14 -36.71 -3.43
N LEU A 796 35.00 -37.61 -2.90
CA LEU A 796 36.27 -37.22 -2.28
C LEU A 796 37.15 -36.43 -3.24
N ALA A 797 37.25 -36.83 -4.52
CA ALA A 797 38.02 -36.15 -5.53
C ALA A 797 37.50 -34.72 -5.81
N ILE A 798 36.14 -34.54 -5.81
CA ILE A 798 35.54 -33.20 -5.99
C ILE A 798 35.86 -32.30 -4.79
N HIS A 799 35.68 -32.78 -3.57
CA HIS A 799 35.89 -31.95 -2.36
C HIS A 799 37.35 -31.76 -1.98
N ALA A 800 38.25 -32.63 -2.51
CA ALA A 800 39.71 -32.43 -2.38
C ALA A 800 40.24 -31.34 -3.33
N LYS A 801 39.51 -31.03 -4.39
CA LYS A 801 39.91 -30.03 -5.39
C LYS A 801 40.09 -28.64 -4.74
N GLY A 802 41.28 -28.09 -4.86
CA GLY A 802 41.62 -26.79 -4.27
C GLY A 802 42.11 -26.84 -2.82
N LYS A 803 42.28 -28.04 -2.21
CA LYS A 803 42.91 -28.21 -0.91
C LYS A 803 44.29 -28.83 -1.08
N PRO A 804 45.29 -28.41 -0.30
CA PRO A 804 46.67 -28.91 -0.42
C PRO A 804 46.80 -30.27 0.26
N PHE A 805 46.48 -31.35 -0.46
CA PHE A 805 46.73 -32.73 -0.02
C PHE A 805 48.11 -33.24 -0.49
N THR A 806 48.76 -34.02 0.32
CA THR A 806 50.04 -34.69 -0.04
C THR A 806 49.77 -35.80 -1.03
N LYS A 807 50.76 -36.19 -1.86
CA LYS A 807 50.65 -37.20 -2.88
C LYS A 807 50.48 -38.63 -2.34
N ASP A 808 50.75 -38.84 -1.06
CA ASP A 808 50.68 -40.14 -0.36
C ASP A 808 49.26 -40.48 0.14
N VAL A 809 48.26 -39.61 -0.04
CA VAL A 809 46.90 -39.89 0.33
C VAL A 809 46.28 -40.87 -0.67
N ASP A 810 46.04 -42.09 -0.19
CA ASP A 810 45.35 -43.14 -0.95
C ASP A 810 43.82 -42.99 -0.83
N TRP A 811 43.22 -42.31 -1.81
CA TRP A 811 41.77 -42.05 -1.86
C TRP A 811 40.92 -43.29 -1.91
N GLU A 812 41.46 -44.43 -2.40
CA GLU A 812 40.74 -45.68 -2.42
C GLU A 812 40.65 -46.30 -1.02
N LYS A 813 41.72 -46.23 -0.23
CA LYS A 813 41.68 -46.63 1.17
C LYS A 813 40.76 -45.77 2.00
N VAL A 814 40.76 -44.45 1.76
CA VAL A 814 39.81 -43.54 2.41
C VAL A 814 38.37 -43.87 2.06
N ALA A 815 38.05 -44.09 0.78
CA ALA A 815 36.71 -44.50 0.35
C ALA A 815 36.28 -45.87 0.93
N LYS A 816 37.20 -46.84 1.09
CA LYS A 816 36.93 -48.09 1.77
C LYS A 816 36.61 -47.94 3.27
N ARG A 817 37.22 -47.01 3.93
CA ARG A 817 37.06 -46.76 5.39
C ARG A 817 35.83 -45.89 5.71
N THR A 818 35.27 -45.21 4.74
CA THR A 818 34.13 -44.28 4.91
C THR A 818 32.79 -44.92 4.48
N VAL A 819 32.62 -46.21 4.76
CA VAL A 819 31.34 -46.91 4.50
C VAL A 819 30.22 -46.28 5.31
N GLY A 820 29.09 -45.97 4.64
CA GLY A 820 27.94 -45.32 5.26
C GLY A 820 28.03 -43.81 5.37
N PHE A 821 29.11 -43.17 4.87
CA PHE A 821 29.21 -41.73 4.83
C PHE A 821 28.43 -41.16 3.63
N SER A 822 27.66 -40.10 3.90
CA SER A 822 27.03 -39.30 2.86
C SER A 822 28.02 -38.34 2.18
N GLY A 823 27.62 -37.68 1.10
CA GLY A 823 28.44 -36.63 0.47
C GLY A 823 28.81 -35.51 1.42
N ALA A 824 27.89 -35.09 2.27
CA ALA A 824 28.12 -34.07 3.28
C ALA A 824 29.11 -34.54 4.38
N ASP A 825 29.04 -35.82 4.79
CA ASP A 825 29.98 -36.34 5.78
C ASP A 825 31.40 -36.42 5.22
N LEU A 826 31.58 -36.78 3.95
CA LEU A 826 32.86 -36.78 3.26
C LEU A 826 33.44 -35.39 3.11
N GLU A 827 32.62 -34.39 2.77
CA GLU A 827 32.99 -32.99 2.71
C GLU A 827 33.47 -32.48 4.07
N ASN A 828 32.70 -32.76 5.13
CA ASN A 828 33.02 -32.38 6.50
C ASN A 828 34.31 -33.02 6.98
N MET A 829 34.52 -34.34 6.69
CA MET A 829 35.76 -35.02 7.03
C MET A 829 36.96 -34.35 6.41
N LEU A 830 36.89 -33.96 5.12
CA LEU A 830 38.02 -33.26 4.46
C LEU A 830 38.23 -31.86 5.01
N ASN A 831 37.14 -31.20 5.41
CA ASN A 831 37.21 -29.88 6.04
C ASN A 831 37.85 -29.95 7.42
N GLU A 832 37.49 -30.91 8.27
CA GLU A 832 38.06 -31.14 9.58
C GLU A 832 39.56 -31.51 9.48
N ALA A 833 39.93 -32.33 8.48
CA ALA A 833 41.35 -32.64 8.22
C ALA A 833 42.12 -31.37 7.88
N ALA A 834 41.57 -30.46 7.05
CA ALA A 834 42.22 -29.21 6.72
C ALA A 834 42.35 -28.28 7.94
N ILE A 835 41.32 -28.19 8.79
CA ILE A 835 41.35 -27.41 10.05
C ILE A 835 42.39 -27.97 11.00
N LEU A 836 42.47 -29.30 11.15
CA LEU A 836 43.47 -29.93 12.00
C LEU A 836 44.90 -29.66 11.51
N THR A 837 45.12 -29.75 10.20
CA THR A 837 46.40 -29.43 9.56
C THR A 837 46.84 -28.00 9.85
N ALA A 838 45.92 -27.05 9.72
CA ALA A 838 46.16 -25.63 10.04
C ALA A 838 46.47 -25.43 11.53
N ARG A 839 45.78 -26.12 12.44
CA ARG A 839 46.06 -26.06 13.89
C ARG A 839 47.46 -26.60 14.25
N LEU A 840 47.91 -27.61 13.49
CA LEU A 840 49.26 -28.18 13.67
C LEU A 840 50.36 -27.37 12.98
N GLY A 841 50.01 -26.21 12.35
CA GLY A 841 50.97 -25.36 11.65
C GLY A 841 51.58 -26.02 10.41
N LYS A 842 50.97 -27.06 9.85
CA LYS A 842 51.43 -27.75 8.65
C LYS A 842 50.83 -27.11 7.39
N SER A 843 51.49 -27.20 6.25
CA SER A 843 51.08 -26.62 4.98
C SER A 843 50.26 -27.59 4.09
N ALA A 844 50.29 -28.87 4.41
CA ALA A 844 49.54 -29.92 3.68
C ALA A 844 49.32 -31.13 4.60
#